data_e98d12dda12bf294f4f522c72557e633
#
_entry.id   e98d12dda12bf294f4f522c72557e633
#
_cell.length_a   1.000
_cell.length_b   1.000
_cell.length_c   1.000
_cell.angle_alpha   90.00
_cell.angle_beta   90.00
_cell.angle_gamma   90.00
#
_symmetry.space_group_name_H-M   'P 1'
#
loop_
_entity.id
_entity.type
_entity.pdbx_description
1 polymer ?
#
loop_
_entity_poly.entity_id
_entity_poly.type
_entity_poly.pdbx_seq_one_letter_code
_entity_poly.pdbx_strand_id
1 'polypeptide(L)'
;MNRTARALRMTAALALSGAVLAGLASPPATADDGVLRADQAIARECAAEPLPDGAPGTAHRAVTAGAGGLVQVRLAPDGPGVGDWDVAVFDRATGELVAASAALRSVELAEGFVADGQELVVQACRYAGTARSVRLGVDFLAVPVDGEGQRAEIVRVHTPTRAHKDRLLALDLDLTEKADATGVEVVLATDEDRRALAAAGLDTTVVRPDVSARSVANARADRDYAARVDRSPLPSGRTAYRHLYDYEYEIKDLARRNPGLVRAFTLPERTWEGRDVVGAEIAADVDAIADGKPVSLVMGVHHAREWPAGEHAMEWAHELVAGYRGDAAIRSLVARTRTIVVPIVNPDGFSVSREAEPRGDLTRFDYEMKRKNCAVADSPEDLRTGACAANPAGRLRGTDPNRNYPGFWGGAGASPTWSSDVFRGSAPFSEPETRNIRSLVSTRQVTNLLTLHTYSNLVLRVPGVAAVRPPLDEPEYKALGDRLAARNGYVSQPSWRLYDATGTTEDWSYFATGGWGFTIEIGPDEFHPPFETGVVAEYAGLAPAAGAGRGGNRAAFLDMLANTADPAAHSTLVGSAPRGHSLQLRKTFQTPTSPVVLPDGSVGSPLSVTDTLTSTLAAPGGRFTWAVNPSTRPFVAGRHGREPRGPAQQPIELANPPGVPAVNTDYPADQTAEVIPFRVDGPPVDNGKMTVSVRWGTPASDWDLYVLDASGAIVAASETAGTDSEAAVMFDPPAGEYRAVVVHYEQARPSGPDDWSGLRVDFASPLPPLYGPKEAYTLTCSDPRGRLVSVTEVFVDRGQTADVGDVCARRAKR
;
A
#
# COMPACT_ATOMS: atom_id res chain seq x y z
N MET A 1 13.83 53.29 45.18
CA MET A 1 15.01 53.70 44.37
C MET A 1 15.29 52.56 43.40
N ASN A 2 15.25 52.91 42.13
CA ASN A 2 15.69 52.21 40.93
C ASN A 2 15.28 50.71 40.71
N ARG A 3 14.24 50.43 39.91
CA ARG A 3 14.13 50.47 38.42
C ARG A 3 15.36 49.89 37.71
N THR A 4 15.24 48.64 37.19
CA THR A 4 15.45 48.40 35.78
C THR A 4 14.77 47.12 35.29
N ALA A 5 13.96 47.29 34.30
CA ALA A 5 13.31 46.28 33.50
C ALA A 5 14.30 45.39 32.74
N ARG A 6 14.01 44.12 32.55
CA ARG A 6 14.49 43.33 31.43
C ARG A 6 13.35 42.59 30.79
N ALA A 7 12.80 43.20 29.79
CA ALA A 7 12.11 42.52 28.74
C ALA A 7 13.07 41.52 28.09
N LEU A 8 12.78 40.24 28.13
CA LEU A 8 13.43 39.26 27.28
C LEU A 8 12.43 38.79 26.22
N ARG A 9 12.74 39.15 25.05
CA ARG A 9 12.19 38.94 23.77
C ARG A 9 11.79 37.47 23.53
N MET A 10 10.52 37.25 23.29
CA MET A 10 10.05 36.20 22.39
C MET A 10 10.36 36.68 20.97
N THR A 11 11.41 36.20 20.42
CA THR A 11 11.69 36.30 18.98
C THR A 11 12.36 35.01 18.54
N ALA A 12 11.91 34.53 17.41
CA ALA A 12 12.51 33.50 16.58
C ALA A 12 12.19 32.02 16.91
N ALA A 13 11.00 31.60 16.54
CA ALA A 13 10.77 30.25 16.07
C ALA A 13 9.95 30.31 14.77
N LEU A 14 10.48 31.06 13.81
CA LEU A 14 10.01 31.10 12.42
C LEU A 14 11.26 31.30 11.57
N ALA A 15 11.91 30.22 11.23
CA ALA A 15 12.80 30.02 10.08
C ALA A 15 13.69 28.80 10.34
N LEU A 16 13.16 27.61 10.10
CA LEU A 16 13.96 26.42 9.76
C LEU A 16 13.11 25.49 8.90
N SER A 17 12.51 26.05 7.85
CA SER A 17 12.38 25.37 6.57
C SER A 17 13.66 25.67 5.78
N GLY A 18 14.77 25.40 6.41
CA GLY A 18 16.07 25.29 5.76
C GLY A 18 16.08 23.97 5.03
N ALA A 19 16.15 24.03 3.71
CA ALA A 19 16.56 22.92 2.89
C ALA A 19 17.73 22.20 3.59
N VAL A 20 17.50 21.00 4.05
CA VAL A 20 18.53 19.99 4.14
C VAL A 20 18.85 19.66 2.68
N LEU A 21 19.68 20.47 2.08
CA LEU A 21 20.60 20.01 1.06
C LEU A 21 21.47 18.99 1.83
N ALA A 22 20.98 17.75 1.91
CA ALA A 22 21.84 16.63 2.16
C ALA A 22 22.96 16.80 1.14
N GLY A 23 24.16 17.00 1.64
CA GLY A 23 25.35 16.91 0.80
C GLY A 23 25.28 15.53 0.17
N LEU A 24 24.83 15.47 -1.07
CA LEU A 24 25.15 14.36 -1.95
C LEU A 24 26.67 14.35 -1.93
N ALA A 25 27.24 13.38 -1.21
CA ALA A 25 28.64 13.04 -1.39
C ALA A 25 28.83 12.97 -2.91
N SER A 26 29.78 13.72 -3.44
CA SER A 26 30.10 13.65 -4.87
C SER A 26 30.23 12.17 -5.20
N PRO A 27 29.52 11.66 -6.23
CA PRO A 27 29.65 10.27 -6.57
C PRO A 27 31.15 9.97 -6.80
N PRO A 28 31.62 8.77 -6.49
CA PRO A 28 32.98 8.38 -6.81
C PRO A 28 33.23 8.69 -8.29
N ALA A 29 34.45 9.07 -8.62
CA ALA A 29 34.82 9.44 -10.00
C ALA A 29 34.31 8.33 -10.94
N THR A 30 33.40 8.69 -11.85
CA THR A 30 32.80 7.75 -12.78
C THR A 30 33.86 7.24 -13.76
N ALA A 31 33.86 5.95 -14.04
CA ALA A 31 34.86 5.31 -14.91
C ALA A 31 34.82 5.84 -16.35
N ASP A 32 33.69 6.41 -16.80
CA ASP A 32 33.53 6.93 -18.18
C ASP A 32 32.44 8.02 -18.27
N ASP A 33 32.81 9.24 -17.88
CA ASP A 33 31.94 10.41 -18.01
C ASP A 33 32.00 10.99 -19.43
N GLY A 34 30.84 11.47 -19.94
CA GLY A 34 30.82 12.06 -21.26
C GLY A 34 29.54 12.84 -21.56
N VAL A 35 29.52 13.46 -22.73
CA VAL A 35 28.33 14.11 -23.28
C VAL A 35 27.88 13.36 -24.53
N LEU A 36 26.66 12.87 -24.52
CA LEU A 36 26.00 12.26 -25.66
C LEU A 36 25.18 13.30 -26.43
N ARG A 37 25.10 13.18 -27.77
CA ARG A 37 24.41 14.17 -28.62
C ARG A 37 23.58 13.49 -29.69
N ALA A 38 22.33 13.94 -29.86
CA ALA A 38 21.48 13.55 -30.97
C ALA A 38 20.70 14.76 -31.49
N ASP A 39 20.79 14.99 -32.82
CA ASP A 39 20.19 16.18 -33.45
C ASP A 39 18.66 16.10 -33.58
N GLN A 40 18.09 14.91 -33.64
CA GLN A 40 16.66 14.68 -33.81
C GLN A 40 16.06 14.07 -32.55
N ALA A 41 14.81 14.43 -32.25
CA ALA A 41 13.99 13.71 -31.29
C ALA A 41 13.08 12.73 -32.03
N ILE A 42 13.14 11.46 -31.65
CA ILE A 42 12.35 10.38 -32.27
C ILE A 42 11.73 9.55 -31.15
N ALA A 43 10.42 9.59 -31.08
CA ALA A 43 9.67 8.79 -30.10
C ALA A 43 9.75 7.30 -30.46
N ARG A 44 10.63 6.58 -29.80
CA ARG A 44 10.85 5.14 -29.94
C ARG A 44 11.16 4.51 -28.59
N GLU A 45 10.99 3.22 -28.49
CA GLU A 45 11.46 2.42 -27.37
C GLU A 45 12.97 2.22 -27.48
N CYS A 46 13.72 2.79 -26.56
CA CYS A 46 15.19 2.74 -26.56
C CYS A 46 15.73 1.35 -26.24
N ALA A 47 14.99 0.59 -25.44
CA ALA A 47 15.37 -0.74 -24.97
C ALA A 47 14.99 -1.89 -25.92
N ALA A 48 14.26 -1.61 -27.01
CA ALA A 48 13.73 -2.66 -27.88
C ALA A 48 14.84 -3.45 -28.63
N GLU A 49 15.89 -2.75 -29.09
CA GLU A 49 17.00 -3.35 -29.81
C GLU A 49 18.22 -2.43 -29.85
N PRO A 50 19.44 -2.96 -29.95
CA PRO A 50 20.60 -2.13 -30.20
C PRO A 50 20.54 -1.54 -31.63
N LEU A 51 20.62 -0.22 -31.71
CA LEU A 51 20.59 0.50 -32.98
C LEU A 51 22.00 0.70 -33.55
N PRO A 52 22.18 0.79 -34.88
CA PRO A 52 23.49 1.04 -35.48
C PRO A 52 24.03 2.42 -35.10
N ASP A 53 25.35 2.55 -35.06
CA ASP A 53 26.03 3.82 -34.86
C ASP A 53 25.56 4.87 -35.87
N GLY A 54 25.21 6.07 -35.38
CA GLY A 54 24.69 7.14 -36.23
C GLY A 54 23.20 7.01 -36.59
N ALA A 55 22.46 6.09 -35.96
CA ALA A 55 21.00 6.03 -36.09
C ALA A 55 20.36 7.36 -35.67
N PRO A 56 19.39 7.90 -36.43
CA PRO A 56 18.78 9.20 -36.10
C PRO A 56 18.13 9.19 -34.72
N GLY A 57 18.42 10.20 -33.92
CA GLY A 57 17.86 10.38 -32.57
C GLY A 57 18.55 9.55 -31.49
N THR A 58 19.71 8.94 -31.81
CA THR A 58 20.47 8.15 -30.84
C THR A 58 21.91 8.60 -30.71
N ALA A 59 22.54 8.25 -29.61
CA ALA A 59 23.97 8.37 -29.39
C ALA A 59 24.45 7.13 -28.61
N HIS A 60 25.67 6.68 -28.90
CA HIS A 60 26.22 5.45 -28.35
C HIS A 60 27.55 5.68 -27.65
N ARG A 61 27.82 4.86 -26.64
CA ARG A 61 29.09 4.78 -25.93
C ARG A 61 29.42 3.32 -25.64
N ALA A 62 30.56 2.84 -26.11
CA ALA A 62 31.08 1.54 -25.73
C ALA A 62 31.82 1.66 -24.39
N VAL A 63 31.56 0.74 -23.48
CA VAL A 63 32.19 0.64 -22.16
C VAL A 63 32.52 -0.82 -21.86
N THR A 64 33.48 -1.04 -20.98
CA THR A 64 33.88 -2.40 -20.56
C THR A 64 33.75 -2.46 -19.05
N ALA A 65 33.09 -3.47 -18.53
CA ALA A 65 32.96 -3.69 -17.10
C ALA A 65 34.33 -3.98 -16.48
N GLY A 66 34.77 -3.10 -15.56
CA GLY A 66 36.05 -3.25 -14.88
C GLY A 66 36.04 -4.29 -13.76
N ALA A 67 34.87 -4.79 -13.40
CA ALA A 67 34.65 -5.88 -12.45
C ALA A 67 33.25 -6.45 -12.62
N GLY A 68 33.02 -7.69 -12.24
CA GLY A 68 31.69 -8.26 -12.12
C GLY A 68 30.90 -7.61 -10.96
N GLY A 69 29.61 -7.32 -11.19
CA GLY A 69 28.75 -6.67 -10.22
C GLY A 69 27.61 -5.90 -10.85
N LEU A 70 27.34 -4.69 -10.37
CA LEU A 70 26.28 -3.81 -10.85
C LEU A 70 26.87 -2.73 -11.75
N VAL A 71 26.35 -2.57 -12.97
CA VAL A 71 26.54 -1.36 -13.76
C VAL A 71 25.43 -0.37 -13.44
N GLN A 72 25.81 0.88 -13.15
CA GLN A 72 24.88 2.02 -13.06
C GLN A 72 25.17 2.99 -14.20
N VAL A 73 24.16 3.26 -15.01
CA VAL A 73 24.24 4.26 -16.09
C VAL A 73 23.28 5.39 -15.78
N ARG A 74 23.80 6.58 -15.65
CA ARG A 74 23.05 7.80 -15.34
C ARG A 74 23.05 8.76 -16.50
N LEU A 75 21.86 9.25 -16.87
CA LEU A 75 21.75 10.43 -17.71
C LEU A 75 21.33 11.63 -16.88
N ALA A 76 21.88 12.79 -17.22
CA ALA A 76 21.52 14.06 -16.61
C ALA A 76 21.50 15.19 -17.67
N PRO A 77 20.66 16.23 -17.50
CA PRO A 77 20.64 17.37 -18.43
C PRO A 77 22.01 18.01 -18.64
N ASP A 78 22.34 18.30 -19.92
CA ASP A 78 23.56 18.99 -20.34
C ASP A 78 23.25 20.41 -20.84
N GLY A 79 22.61 21.25 -19.99
CA GLY A 79 22.27 22.62 -20.34
C GLY A 79 20.79 22.95 -20.19
N PRO A 80 20.37 24.15 -20.65
CA PRO A 80 19.04 24.69 -20.34
C PRO A 80 17.87 24.16 -21.17
N GLY A 81 18.07 23.13 -21.99
CA GLY A 81 17.01 22.56 -22.82
C GLY A 81 16.02 21.70 -21.99
N VAL A 82 14.75 21.73 -22.37
CA VAL A 82 13.79 20.71 -21.91
C VAL A 82 13.83 19.51 -22.83
N GLY A 83 14.02 18.33 -22.27
CA GLY A 83 14.10 17.09 -23.05
C GLY A 83 13.66 15.87 -22.30
N ASP A 84 13.38 14.83 -23.05
CA ASP A 84 13.12 13.49 -22.60
C ASP A 84 14.11 12.57 -23.37
N TRP A 85 15.03 11.99 -22.61
CA TRP A 85 16.04 11.07 -23.11
C TRP A 85 15.93 9.77 -22.34
N ASP A 86 15.87 8.69 -23.04
CA ASP A 86 15.90 7.32 -22.53
C ASP A 86 17.28 6.73 -22.64
N VAL A 87 17.58 5.71 -21.86
CA VAL A 87 18.85 4.97 -21.92
C VAL A 87 18.61 3.47 -21.91
N ALA A 88 19.40 2.75 -22.70
CA ALA A 88 19.48 1.31 -22.69
C ALA A 88 20.96 0.89 -22.72
N VAL A 89 21.27 -0.22 -22.07
CA VAL A 89 22.60 -0.84 -22.04
C VAL A 89 22.48 -2.23 -22.60
N PHE A 90 23.22 -2.52 -23.64
CA PHE A 90 23.20 -3.82 -24.28
C PHE A 90 24.56 -4.53 -24.13
N ASP A 91 24.55 -5.83 -24.00
CA ASP A 91 25.74 -6.66 -24.23
C ASP A 91 26.16 -6.55 -25.65
N ARG A 92 27.43 -6.20 -25.91
CA ARG A 92 27.95 -5.94 -27.25
C ARG A 92 28.04 -7.19 -28.10
N ALA A 93 28.25 -8.33 -27.50
CA ALA A 93 28.46 -9.58 -28.21
C ALA A 93 27.13 -10.25 -28.60
N THR A 94 26.14 -10.20 -27.69
CA THR A 94 24.86 -10.88 -27.89
C THR A 94 23.77 -9.94 -28.40
N GLY A 95 23.87 -8.63 -28.12
CA GLY A 95 22.80 -7.66 -28.30
C GLY A 95 21.69 -7.75 -27.29
N GLU A 96 21.86 -8.55 -26.22
CA GLU A 96 20.88 -8.67 -25.16
C GLU A 96 20.85 -7.42 -24.31
N LEU A 97 19.66 -7.02 -23.85
CA LEU A 97 19.46 -5.90 -22.96
C LEU A 97 19.96 -6.25 -21.56
N VAL A 98 20.82 -5.39 -20.99
CA VAL A 98 21.38 -5.53 -19.65
C VAL A 98 20.64 -4.62 -18.65
N ALA A 99 20.35 -3.37 -19.07
CA ALA A 99 19.68 -2.39 -18.23
C ALA A 99 18.98 -1.34 -19.08
N ALA A 100 17.92 -0.72 -18.59
CA ALA A 100 17.30 0.43 -19.24
C ALA A 100 16.55 1.34 -18.25
N SER A 101 16.30 2.58 -18.69
CA SER A 101 15.42 3.55 -17.99
C SER A 101 14.75 4.43 -19.05
N ALA A 102 13.46 4.69 -18.88
CA ALA A 102 12.62 5.39 -19.82
C ALA A 102 11.62 6.34 -19.14
N ALA A 103 12.05 7.06 -18.11
CA ALA A 103 11.25 8.02 -17.37
C ALA A 103 10.75 9.19 -18.24
N LEU A 104 9.98 10.10 -17.70
CA LEU A 104 9.37 11.19 -18.48
C LEU A 104 10.26 12.44 -18.62
N ARG A 105 11.53 12.34 -18.23
CA ARG A 105 12.51 13.45 -18.20
C ARG A 105 13.91 12.93 -18.53
N SER A 106 14.85 13.83 -18.81
CA SER A 106 16.27 13.47 -19.11
C SER A 106 17.11 13.15 -17.86
N VAL A 107 16.50 12.67 -16.80
CA VAL A 107 17.24 12.13 -15.65
C VAL A 107 16.88 10.68 -15.52
N GLU A 108 17.83 9.85 -15.95
CA GLU A 108 17.65 8.40 -16.03
C GLU A 108 18.64 7.70 -15.12
N LEU A 109 18.24 6.54 -14.62
CA LEU A 109 19.08 5.61 -13.88
C LEU A 109 18.76 4.19 -14.35
N ALA A 110 19.64 3.63 -15.20
CA ALA A 110 19.59 2.22 -15.59
C ALA A 110 20.59 1.41 -14.78
N GLU A 111 20.17 0.27 -14.26
CA GLU A 111 20.98 -0.63 -13.44
C GLU A 111 20.81 -2.07 -13.92
N GLY A 112 21.91 -2.82 -13.98
CA GLY A 112 21.89 -4.24 -14.32
C GLY A 112 23.16 -4.95 -13.87
N PHE A 113 23.11 -6.28 -13.81
CA PHE A 113 24.25 -7.08 -13.38
C PHE A 113 25.13 -7.45 -14.57
N VAL A 114 26.45 -7.33 -14.40
CA VAL A 114 27.45 -7.57 -15.43
C VAL A 114 28.55 -8.49 -14.93
N ALA A 115 29.16 -9.23 -15.88
CA ALA A 115 30.36 -10.01 -15.60
C ALA A 115 31.63 -9.15 -15.71
N ASP A 116 32.72 -9.60 -15.10
CA ASP A 116 34.02 -8.97 -15.24
C ASP A 116 34.48 -9.02 -16.71
N GLY A 117 34.93 -7.88 -17.23
CA GLY A 117 35.38 -7.74 -18.60
C GLY A 117 34.28 -7.74 -19.68
N GLN A 118 32.99 -7.75 -19.29
CA GLN A 118 31.87 -7.71 -20.24
C GLN A 118 31.88 -6.41 -21.04
N GLU A 119 31.82 -6.53 -22.36
CA GLU A 119 31.72 -5.37 -23.25
C GLU A 119 30.27 -4.93 -23.43
N LEU A 120 30.01 -3.66 -23.20
CA LEU A 120 28.69 -3.07 -23.21
C LEU A 120 28.59 -1.92 -24.21
N VAL A 121 27.37 -1.68 -24.71
CA VAL A 121 27.01 -0.48 -25.47
C VAL A 121 25.92 0.27 -24.72
N VAL A 122 26.23 1.46 -24.25
CA VAL A 122 25.25 2.41 -23.75
C VAL A 122 24.64 3.14 -24.94
N GLN A 123 23.33 3.00 -25.11
CA GLN A 123 22.51 3.66 -26.12
C GLN A 123 21.63 4.69 -25.46
N ALA A 124 21.78 5.97 -25.81
CA ALA A 124 20.89 7.03 -25.36
C ALA A 124 19.99 7.48 -26.50
N CYS A 125 18.68 7.51 -26.26
CA CYS A 125 17.68 7.88 -27.26
C CYS A 125 17.00 9.19 -26.87
N ARG A 126 17.06 10.19 -27.74
CA ARG A 126 16.32 11.42 -27.56
C ARG A 126 14.85 11.21 -27.95
N TYR A 127 14.00 10.94 -26.95
CA TYR A 127 12.58 10.68 -27.17
C TYR A 127 11.80 11.93 -27.58
N ALA A 128 12.00 13.05 -26.88
CA ALA A 128 11.27 14.30 -27.09
C ALA A 128 12.06 15.55 -26.65
N GLY A 129 11.50 16.71 -26.96
CA GLY A 129 11.97 18.00 -26.45
C GLY A 129 13.09 18.66 -27.26
N THR A 130 13.67 19.74 -26.73
CA THR A 130 14.64 20.62 -27.42
C THR A 130 16.08 20.37 -27.01
N ALA A 131 16.36 19.70 -25.88
CA ALA A 131 17.70 19.38 -25.41
C ALA A 131 18.36 18.40 -26.37
N ARG A 132 19.50 18.81 -27.01
CA ARG A 132 20.21 18.01 -28.01
C ARG A 132 21.37 17.21 -27.44
N SER A 133 21.66 17.40 -26.15
CA SER A 133 22.74 16.72 -25.46
C SER A 133 22.30 16.32 -24.05
N VAL A 134 22.94 15.27 -23.55
CA VAL A 134 22.76 14.74 -22.21
C VAL A 134 24.12 14.32 -21.65
N ARG A 135 24.38 14.52 -20.37
CA ARG A 135 25.55 13.99 -19.69
C ARG A 135 25.35 12.53 -19.36
N LEU A 136 26.35 11.74 -19.61
CA LEU A 136 26.46 10.33 -19.28
C LEU A 136 27.43 10.17 -18.13
N GLY A 137 27.08 9.35 -17.16
CA GLY A 137 27.97 8.77 -16.15
C GLY A 137 27.78 7.28 -16.10
N VAL A 138 28.86 6.51 -16.01
CA VAL A 138 28.84 5.05 -15.90
C VAL A 138 29.72 4.62 -14.73
N ASP A 139 29.11 3.93 -13.77
CA ASP A 139 29.77 3.37 -12.61
C ASP A 139 29.66 1.85 -12.60
N PHE A 140 30.70 1.18 -12.13
CA PHE A 140 30.70 -0.26 -11.87
C PHE A 140 30.91 -0.49 -10.38
N LEU A 141 29.95 -1.17 -9.76
CA LEU A 141 29.90 -1.38 -8.31
C LEU A 141 30.03 -2.87 -7.99
N ALA A 142 30.95 -3.20 -7.11
CA ALA A 142 31.01 -4.56 -6.59
C ALA A 142 29.74 -4.85 -5.76
N VAL A 143 29.08 -5.94 -6.04
CA VAL A 143 27.94 -6.43 -5.28
C VAL A 143 28.42 -7.46 -4.28
N PRO A 144 28.16 -7.29 -2.99
CA PRO A 144 28.47 -8.28 -1.98
C PRO A 144 27.77 -9.61 -2.32
N VAL A 145 28.45 -10.72 -2.13
CA VAL A 145 27.91 -12.07 -2.20
C VAL A 145 28.09 -12.72 -0.85
N ASP A 146 27.04 -13.32 -0.30
CA ASP A 146 27.18 -14.13 0.89
C ASP A 146 27.82 -15.48 0.55
N GLY A 147 28.52 -16.05 1.53
CA GLY A 147 29.09 -17.38 1.40
C GLY A 147 28.04 -18.48 1.29
N GLU A 148 28.41 -19.61 0.80
CA GLU A 148 27.56 -20.77 0.50
C GLU A 148 26.69 -21.19 1.69
N GLY A 149 25.40 -21.45 1.43
CA GLY A 149 24.66 -22.49 2.14
C GLY A 149 23.39 -22.19 2.88
N GLN A 150 22.87 -20.95 2.94
CA GLN A 150 21.56 -20.72 3.56
C GLN A 150 20.47 -20.58 2.48
N ARG A 151 19.43 -21.41 2.59
CA ARG A 151 18.28 -21.37 1.70
C ARG A 151 17.09 -20.78 2.44
N ALA A 152 16.43 -19.81 1.83
CA ALA A 152 15.16 -19.36 2.34
C ALA A 152 14.10 -20.43 2.10
N GLU A 153 13.27 -20.64 3.12
CA GLU A 153 12.09 -21.48 3.04
C GLU A 153 10.86 -20.71 3.49
N ILE A 154 9.68 -21.13 3.07
CA ILE A 154 8.42 -20.65 3.64
C ILE A 154 7.87 -21.77 4.52
N VAL A 155 7.63 -21.41 5.77
CA VAL A 155 7.01 -22.30 6.75
C VAL A 155 5.64 -21.74 7.15
N ARG A 156 4.70 -22.62 7.40
CA ARG A 156 3.47 -22.26 8.09
C ARG A 156 3.71 -22.43 9.58
N VAL A 157 3.64 -21.34 10.31
CA VAL A 157 3.68 -21.30 11.77
C VAL A 157 2.27 -21.54 12.28
N HIS A 158 2.08 -22.54 13.15
CA HIS A 158 0.79 -22.83 13.76
C HIS A 158 0.48 -21.79 14.84
N THR A 159 -0.55 -20.98 14.61
CA THR A 159 -0.98 -19.92 15.51
C THR A 159 -2.48 -20.03 15.79
N PRO A 160 -2.91 -21.10 16.47
CA PRO A 160 -4.33 -21.36 16.70
C PRO A 160 -4.99 -20.32 17.60
N THR A 161 -4.20 -19.54 18.35
CA THR A 161 -4.71 -18.53 19.27
C THR A 161 -4.12 -17.16 18.99
N ARG A 162 -4.73 -16.12 19.53
CA ARG A 162 -4.22 -14.74 19.44
C ARG A 162 -2.85 -14.63 20.09
N ALA A 163 -2.65 -15.27 21.24
CA ALA A 163 -1.36 -15.27 21.94
C ALA A 163 -0.23 -15.89 21.11
N HIS A 164 -0.50 -16.94 20.32
CA HIS A 164 0.47 -17.50 19.38
C HIS A 164 0.80 -16.49 18.27
N LYS A 165 -0.21 -15.80 17.72
CA LYS A 165 0.01 -14.74 16.71
C LYS A 165 0.83 -13.59 17.29
N ASP A 166 0.50 -13.13 18.50
CA ASP A 166 1.23 -12.03 19.14
C ASP A 166 2.68 -12.43 19.45
N ARG A 167 2.94 -13.69 19.89
CA ARG A 167 4.31 -14.21 20.03
C ARG A 167 5.05 -14.25 18.69
N LEU A 168 4.40 -14.69 17.63
CA LEU A 168 5.00 -14.71 16.31
C LEU A 168 5.35 -13.28 15.85
N LEU A 169 4.42 -12.34 15.98
CA LEU A 169 4.64 -10.93 15.62
C LEU A 169 5.79 -10.29 16.41
N ALA A 170 5.98 -10.70 17.65
CA ALA A 170 7.07 -10.22 18.51
C ALA A 170 8.46 -10.72 18.08
N LEU A 171 8.56 -11.73 17.22
CA LEU A 171 9.83 -12.23 16.68
C LEU A 171 10.35 -11.38 15.51
N ASP A 172 9.55 -10.46 15.00
CA ASP A 172 9.90 -9.54 13.90
C ASP A 172 10.41 -10.25 12.63
N LEU A 173 9.84 -11.42 12.32
CA LEU A 173 10.16 -12.22 11.14
C LEU A 173 9.43 -11.71 9.90
N ASP A 174 9.89 -12.10 8.72
CA ASP A 174 9.27 -11.77 7.44
C ASP A 174 7.98 -12.59 7.22
N LEU A 175 6.85 -12.02 7.63
CA LEU A 175 5.54 -12.64 7.43
C LEU A 175 5.07 -12.44 6.00
N THR A 176 4.47 -13.49 5.44
CA THR A 176 3.75 -13.37 4.18
C THR A 176 2.32 -12.89 4.44
N GLU A 177 1.59 -12.64 3.38
CA GLU A 177 0.18 -12.24 3.42
C GLU A 177 -0.77 -13.45 3.54
N LYS A 178 -0.23 -14.67 3.77
CA LYS A 178 -1.01 -15.90 3.95
C LYS A 178 -1.19 -16.22 5.42
N ALA A 179 -2.33 -15.80 5.95
CA ALA A 179 -2.73 -16.11 7.30
C ALA A 179 -4.22 -16.46 7.38
N ASP A 180 -4.56 -17.34 8.31
CA ASP A 180 -5.93 -17.68 8.67
C ASP A 180 -6.06 -17.84 10.20
N ALA A 181 -7.17 -18.42 10.65
CA ALA A 181 -7.43 -18.63 12.06
C ALA A 181 -6.43 -19.59 12.74
N THR A 182 -5.70 -20.38 11.99
CA THR A 182 -4.88 -21.49 12.51
C THR A 182 -3.38 -21.34 12.23
N GLY A 183 -2.97 -20.37 11.44
CA GLY A 183 -1.55 -20.21 11.11
C GLY A 183 -1.23 -19.02 10.23
N VAL A 184 0.05 -18.69 10.20
CA VAL A 184 0.65 -17.63 9.36
C VAL A 184 1.85 -18.21 8.63
N GLU A 185 1.98 -17.92 7.34
CA GLU A 185 3.19 -18.29 6.59
C GLU A 185 4.29 -17.24 6.80
N VAL A 186 5.50 -17.72 6.96
CA VAL A 186 6.69 -16.92 7.31
C VAL A 186 7.84 -17.32 6.41
N VAL A 187 8.56 -16.34 5.89
CA VAL A 187 9.82 -16.56 5.18
C VAL A 187 10.94 -16.67 6.19
N LEU A 188 11.66 -17.77 6.20
CA LEU A 188 12.84 -17.99 7.03
C LEU A 188 14.06 -17.92 6.14
N ALA A 189 14.85 -16.88 6.27
CA ALA A 189 16.05 -16.67 5.49
C ALA A 189 17.33 -17.18 6.18
N THR A 190 17.30 -17.31 7.51
CA THR A 190 18.49 -17.65 8.32
C THR A 190 18.22 -18.75 9.33
N ASP A 191 19.30 -19.38 9.83
CA ASP A 191 19.20 -20.32 10.95
C ASP A 191 18.81 -19.62 12.26
N GLU A 192 19.00 -18.31 12.35
CA GLU A 192 18.57 -17.52 13.49
C GLU A 192 17.04 -17.41 13.53
N ASP A 193 16.40 -17.22 12.39
CA ASP A 193 14.95 -17.20 12.28
C ASP A 193 14.32 -18.51 12.76
N ARG A 194 14.91 -19.65 12.32
CA ARG A 194 14.47 -20.99 12.76
C ARG A 194 14.63 -21.18 14.27
N ARG A 195 15.77 -20.72 14.81
CA ARG A 195 16.02 -20.80 16.26
C ARG A 195 15.08 -19.90 17.06
N ALA A 196 14.73 -18.74 16.53
CA ALA A 196 13.77 -17.82 17.18
C ALA A 196 12.38 -18.45 17.31
N LEU A 197 11.87 -19.08 16.24
CA LEU A 197 10.59 -19.79 16.25
C LEU A 197 10.60 -20.95 17.26
N ALA A 198 11.65 -21.77 17.23
CA ALA A 198 11.79 -22.88 18.16
C ALA A 198 11.88 -22.44 19.64
N ALA A 199 12.60 -21.33 19.90
CA ALA A 199 12.72 -20.75 21.25
C ALA A 199 11.40 -20.15 21.75
N ALA A 200 10.55 -19.66 20.83
CA ALA A 200 9.21 -19.17 21.16
C ALA A 200 8.18 -20.28 21.34
N GLY A 201 8.56 -21.56 21.14
CA GLY A 201 7.64 -22.69 21.26
C GLY A 201 6.55 -22.69 20.20
N LEU A 202 6.87 -22.24 19.00
CA LEU A 202 5.94 -22.19 17.88
C LEU A 202 6.21 -23.35 16.91
N ASP A 203 5.19 -24.18 16.70
CA ASP A 203 5.28 -25.30 15.77
C ASP A 203 5.18 -24.84 14.32
N THR A 204 5.92 -25.52 13.44
CA THR A 204 5.99 -25.17 12.03
C THR A 204 5.77 -26.36 11.10
N THR A 205 5.22 -26.09 9.94
CA THR A 205 5.17 -27.02 8.81
C THR A 205 5.80 -26.36 7.59
N VAL A 206 6.77 -27.04 6.96
CA VAL A 206 7.41 -26.50 5.74
C VAL A 206 6.41 -26.51 4.59
N VAL A 207 6.15 -25.33 4.02
CA VAL A 207 5.28 -25.12 2.85
C VAL A 207 6.12 -25.13 1.59
N ARG A 208 7.25 -24.42 1.61
CA ARG A 208 8.18 -24.32 0.48
C ARG A 208 9.61 -24.43 0.98
N PRO A 209 10.28 -25.54 0.68
CA PRO A 209 11.60 -25.82 1.27
C PRO A 209 12.75 -25.02 0.62
N ASP A 210 12.52 -24.44 -0.56
CA ASP A 210 13.53 -23.70 -1.31
C ASP A 210 12.83 -22.68 -2.22
N VAL A 211 12.88 -21.39 -1.81
CA VAL A 211 12.24 -20.29 -2.53
C VAL A 211 13.02 -19.97 -3.81
N SER A 212 14.34 -20.01 -3.78
CA SER A 212 15.17 -19.73 -4.98
C SER A 212 14.97 -20.77 -6.06
N ALA A 213 14.94 -22.06 -5.71
CA ALA A 213 14.64 -23.11 -6.70
C ALA A 213 13.26 -22.91 -7.33
N ARG A 214 12.31 -22.38 -6.55
CA ARG A 214 10.98 -22.03 -7.07
C ARG A 214 11.03 -20.83 -8.01
N SER A 215 11.76 -19.77 -7.69
CA SER A 215 11.94 -18.60 -8.56
C SER A 215 12.58 -18.99 -9.90
N VAL A 216 13.60 -19.82 -9.87
CA VAL A 216 14.21 -20.36 -11.11
C VAL A 216 13.18 -21.15 -11.95
N ALA A 217 12.34 -21.95 -11.30
CA ALA A 217 11.28 -22.70 -12.00
C ALA A 217 10.21 -21.76 -12.58
N ASN A 218 9.84 -20.70 -11.88
CA ASN A 218 8.90 -19.69 -12.36
C ASN A 218 9.46 -18.93 -13.56
N ALA A 219 10.71 -18.48 -13.49
CA ALA A 219 11.39 -17.80 -14.62
C ALA A 219 11.49 -18.70 -15.87
N ARG A 220 11.65 -20.02 -15.68
CA ARG A 220 11.59 -20.97 -16.79
C ARG A 220 10.18 -21.07 -17.37
N ALA A 221 9.15 -21.18 -16.52
CA ALA A 221 7.75 -21.23 -16.96
C ALA A 221 7.37 -19.97 -17.76
N ASP A 222 7.88 -18.79 -17.35
CA ASP A 222 7.66 -17.53 -18.06
C ASP A 222 8.29 -17.53 -19.45
N ARG A 223 9.53 -17.99 -19.58
CA ARG A 223 10.17 -18.16 -20.90
C ARG A 223 9.40 -19.16 -21.77
N ASP A 224 8.97 -20.29 -21.21
CA ASP A 224 8.19 -21.29 -21.94
C ASP A 224 6.82 -20.74 -22.38
N TYR A 225 6.19 -19.89 -21.56
CA TYR A 225 4.94 -19.20 -21.90
C TYR A 225 5.16 -18.21 -23.05
N ALA A 226 6.12 -17.32 -22.92
CA ALA A 226 6.44 -16.32 -23.94
C ALA A 226 6.84 -16.95 -25.28
N ALA A 227 7.50 -18.11 -25.26
CA ALA A 227 7.91 -18.83 -26.48
C ALA A 227 6.73 -19.49 -27.24
N ARG A 228 5.63 -19.81 -26.55
CA ARG A 228 4.45 -20.48 -27.15
C ARG A 228 3.27 -19.56 -27.43
N VAL A 229 3.28 -18.33 -26.93
CA VAL A 229 2.15 -17.39 -27.00
C VAL A 229 2.64 -16.05 -27.58
N ASP A 230 2.26 -15.74 -28.80
CA ASP A 230 2.61 -14.48 -29.46
C ASP A 230 1.92 -13.27 -28.80
N ARG A 231 0.71 -13.49 -28.29
CA ARG A 231 -0.09 -12.45 -27.63
C ARG A 231 -1.02 -13.08 -26.58
N SER A 232 -0.92 -12.63 -25.34
CA SER A 232 -1.80 -13.06 -24.28
C SER A 232 -3.20 -12.45 -24.40
N PRO A 233 -4.21 -12.94 -23.63
CA PRO A 233 -5.55 -12.34 -23.57
C PRO A 233 -5.58 -11.03 -22.75
N LEU A 234 -4.47 -10.56 -22.22
CA LEU A 234 -4.39 -9.28 -21.53
C LEU A 234 -4.66 -8.11 -22.49
N PRO A 235 -5.19 -6.97 -22.01
CA PRO A 235 -5.41 -5.78 -22.83
C PRO A 235 -4.17 -5.30 -23.57
N SER A 236 -2.99 -5.35 -22.98
CA SER A 236 -1.71 -5.06 -23.62
C SER A 236 -1.29 -6.14 -24.61
N GLY A 237 -1.64 -7.39 -24.35
CA GLY A 237 -1.19 -8.58 -25.05
C GLY A 237 0.18 -9.09 -24.62
N ARG A 238 0.75 -8.57 -23.53
CA ARG A 238 2.07 -9.01 -23.03
C ARG A 238 2.09 -10.47 -22.61
N THR A 239 3.27 -11.06 -22.73
CA THR A 239 3.52 -12.49 -22.45
C THR A 239 4.59 -12.71 -21.38
N ALA A 240 5.13 -11.64 -20.81
CA ALA A 240 6.15 -11.69 -19.77
C ALA A 240 6.03 -10.48 -18.82
N TYR A 241 6.56 -10.63 -17.62
CA TYR A 241 6.65 -9.56 -16.64
C TYR A 241 7.43 -8.36 -17.17
N ARG A 242 6.92 -7.15 -16.87
CA ARG A 242 7.57 -5.89 -17.20
C ARG A 242 8.80 -5.66 -16.32
N HIS A 243 9.79 -5.01 -16.88
CA HIS A 243 10.82 -4.29 -16.14
C HIS A 243 10.35 -2.86 -15.82
N LEU A 244 11.10 -2.11 -15.01
CA LEU A 244 10.70 -0.75 -14.66
C LEU A 244 10.57 0.15 -15.90
N TYR A 245 11.52 0.08 -16.81
CA TYR A 245 11.51 0.86 -18.05
C TYR A 245 10.32 0.56 -18.97
N ASP A 246 9.77 -0.67 -18.93
CA ASP A 246 8.57 -1.02 -19.69
C ASP A 246 7.36 -0.20 -19.20
N TYR A 247 7.18 -0.10 -17.89
CA TYR A 247 6.12 0.72 -17.32
C TYR A 247 6.26 2.18 -17.70
N GLU A 248 7.48 2.72 -17.60
CA GLU A 248 7.80 4.10 -17.93
C GLU A 248 7.52 4.39 -19.41
N TYR A 249 8.04 3.54 -20.31
CA TYR A 249 7.83 3.69 -21.74
C TYR A 249 6.36 3.52 -22.12
N GLU A 250 5.67 2.47 -21.63
CA GLU A 250 4.28 2.21 -22.00
C GLU A 250 3.36 3.35 -21.54
N ILE A 251 3.57 3.94 -20.36
CA ILE A 251 2.81 5.09 -19.86
C ILE A 251 2.93 6.28 -20.83
N LYS A 252 4.14 6.64 -21.24
CA LYS A 252 4.34 7.75 -22.19
C LYS A 252 3.84 7.42 -23.60
N ASP A 253 3.98 6.18 -24.06
CA ASP A 253 3.45 5.76 -25.36
C ASP A 253 1.91 5.73 -25.39
N LEU A 254 1.27 5.25 -24.29
CA LEU A 254 -0.20 5.36 -24.15
C LEU A 254 -0.67 6.81 -24.23
N ALA A 255 -0.01 7.73 -23.53
CA ALA A 255 -0.35 9.15 -23.59
C ALA A 255 -0.14 9.73 -25.00
N ARG A 256 0.98 9.42 -25.64
CA ARG A 256 1.29 9.87 -27.00
C ARG A 256 0.27 9.38 -28.03
N ARG A 257 -0.16 8.11 -27.92
CA ARG A 257 -1.14 7.50 -28.84
C ARG A 257 -2.58 7.90 -28.57
N ASN A 258 -2.87 8.41 -27.39
CA ASN A 258 -4.23 8.74 -26.92
C ASN A 258 -4.32 10.14 -26.33
N PRO A 259 -3.90 11.20 -27.08
CA PRO A 259 -4.01 12.57 -26.59
C PRO A 259 -5.46 12.94 -26.29
N GLY A 260 -5.69 13.67 -25.20
CA GLY A 260 -7.03 14.02 -24.71
C GLY A 260 -7.73 12.91 -23.91
N LEU A 261 -7.23 11.68 -23.92
CA LEU A 261 -7.72 10.55 -23.10
C LEU A 261 -6.74 10.13 -22.01
N VAL A 262 -5.44 10.11 -22.32
CA VAL A 262 -4.37 9.70 -21.40
C VAL A 262 -3.36 10.83 -21.24
N ARG A 263 -3.01 11.11 -20.01
CA ARG A 263 -1.94 12.03 -19.64
C ARG A 263 -0.92 11.32 -18.75
N ALA A 264 0.31 11.19 -19.23
CA ALA A 264 1.43 10.75 -18.42
C ALA A 264 1.88 11.88 -17.47
N PHE A 265 2.29 11.53 -16.27
CA PHE A 265 2.81 12.49 -15.30
C PHE A 265 3.85 11.84 -14.40
N THR A 266 4.70 12.69 -13.82
CA THR A 266 5.65 12.32 -12.79
C THR A 266 5.18 12.86 -11.45
N LEU A 267 5.27 12.08 -10.39
CA LEU A 267 5.01 12.53 -9.03
C LEU A 267 6.10 13.51 -8.54
N PRO A 268 5.79 14.38 -7.58
CA PRO A 268 6.64 15.54 -7.27
C PRO A 268 8.00 15.18 -6.69
N GLU A 269 8.10 14.10 -5.92
CA GLU A 269 9.35 13.72 -5.26
C GLU A 269 10.01 12.52 -5.96
N ARG A 270 11.34 12.58 -6.06
CA ARG A 270 12.15 11.45 -6.49
C ARG A 270 12.42 10.52 -5.33
N THR A 271 12.65 9.26 -5.65
CA THR A 271 13.05 8.23 -4.69
C THR A 271 14.43 8.48 -4.11
N TRP A 272 14.85 7.65 -3.18
CA TRP A 272 16.16 7.72 -2.54
C TRP A 272 17.35 7.59 -3.52
N GLU A 273 17.20 6.81 -4.60
CA GLU A 273 18.21 6.70 -5.65
C GLU A 273 18.06 7.70 -6.78
N GLY A 274 17.01 8.53 -6.72
CA GLY A 274 16.75 9.61 -7.66
C GLY A 274 15.88 9.25 -8.85
N ARG A 275 15.20 8.10 -8.84
CA ARG A 275 14.22 7.73 -9.85
C ARG A 275 12.95 8.55 -9.73
N ASP A 276 12.32 8.81 -10.85
CA ASP A 276 10.97 9.37 -10.90
C ASP A 276 9.94 8.29 -10.58
N VAL A 277 8.84 8.67 -9.91
CA VAL A 277 7.64 7.83 -9.81
C VAL A 277 6.65 8.31 -10.87
N VAL A 278 6.36 7.46 -11.85
CA VAL A 278 5.51 7.81 -12.99
C VAL A 278 4.10 7.27 -12.85
N GLY A 279 3.15 7.95 -13.49
CA GLY A 279 1.76 7.52 -13.52
C GLY A 279 1.02 7.98 -14.77
N ALA A 280 -0.12 7.37 -15.00
CA ALA A 280 -1.06 7.75 -16.04
C ALA A 280 -2.38 8.23 -15.45
N GLU A 281 -2.92 9.31 -15.99
CA GLU A 281 -4.29 9.77 -15.73
C GLU A 281 -5.15 9.53 -16.97
N ILE A 282 -6.30 8.89 -16.78
CA ILE A 282 -7.19 8.47 -17.85
C ILE A 282 -8.60 9.04 -17.61
N ALA A 283 -9.07 9.86 -18.52
CA ALA A 283 -10.41 10.43 -18.47
C ALA A 283 -10.77 10.98 -19.86
N ALA A 284 -12.04 11.03 -20.19
CA ALA A 284 -12.48 11.88 -21.28
C ALA A 284 -12.15 13.35 -20.93
N ASP A 285 -11.47 14.05 -21.84
CA ASP A 285 -10.98 15.41 -21.60
C ASP A 285 -9.90 15.46 -20.47
N VAL A 286 -8.91 14.57 -20.55
CA VAL A 286 -7.92 14.37 -19.48
C VAL A 286 -7.18 15.64 -19.09
N ASP A 287 -6.99 16.59 -20.01
CA ASP A 287 -6.30 17.86 -19.75
C ASP A 287 -7.11 18.83 -18.88
N ALA A 288 -8.43 18.63 -18.79
CA ALA A 288 -9.30 19.40 -17.92
C ALA A 288 -9.26 18.88 -16.47
N ILE A 289 -8.09 18.92 -15.83
CA ILE A 289 -7.83 18.31 -14.51
C ILE A 289 -8.71 18.83 -13.36
N ALA A 290 -9.32 19.99 -13.52
CA ALA A 290 -10.17 20.64 -12.54
C ALA A 290 -11.64 20.61 -12.99
N ASP A 291 -12.14 19.47 -13.48
CA ASP A 291 -13.48 19.28 -14.07
C ASP A 291 -14.55 18.81 -13.08
N GLY A 292 -14.16 18.53 -11.84
CA GLY A 292 -15.08 18.12 -10.77
C GLY A 292 -15.50 16.65 -10.79
N LYS A 293 -14.90 15.82 -11.65
CA LYS A 293 -15.17 14.37 -11.65
C LYS A 293 -14.58 13.69 -10.43
N PRO A 294 -15.20 12.60 -9.92
CA PRO A 294 -14.63 11.78 -8.88
C PRO A 294 -13.40 11.01 -9.39
N VAL A 295 -12.43 10.78 -8.51
CA VAL A 295 -11.16 10.15 -8.85
C VAL A 295 -11.08 8.73 -8.29
N SER A 296 -10.74 7.78 -9.15
CA SER A 296 -10.28 6.43 -8.79
C SER A 296 -8.76 6.37 -8.87
N LEU A 297 -8.10 5.99 -7.79
CA LEU A 297 -6.65 5.77 -7.74
C LEU A 297 -6.38 4.26 -7.67
N VAL A 298 -5.61 3.74 -8.62
CA VAL A 298 -5.12 2.35 -8.63
C VAL A 298 -3.61 2.39 -8.62
N MET A 299 -3.01 1.69 -7.67
CA MET A 299 -1.56 1.65 -7.51
C MET A 299 -1.08 0.27 -7.11
N GLY A 300 0.17 -0.04 -7.45
CA GLY A 300 0.81 -1.31 -7.16
C GLY A 300 2.22 -1.13 -6.64
N VAL A 301 2.80 -2.24 -6.20
CA VAL A 301 4.21 -2.34 -5.83
C VAL A 301 4.64 -1.31 -4.78
N HIS A 302 3.91 -1.24 -3.66
CA HIS A 302 4.48 -0.70 -2.42
C HIS A 302 5.62 -1.62 -1.95
N HIS A 303 5.40 -2.93 -2.04
CA HIS A 303 6.41 -3.93 -1.76
C HIS A 303 7.04 -4.41 -3.07
N ALA A 304 8.35 -4.31 -3.12
CA ALA A 304 9.10 -4.48 -4.36
C ALA A 304 9.03 -5.88 -4.98
N ARG A 305 8.87 -6.92 -4.15
CA ARG A 305 8.77 -8.34 -4.56
C ARG A 305 7.41 -8.75 -5.12
N GLU A 306 6.43 -7.87 -5.14
CA GLU A 306 5.03 -8.17 -5.51
C GLU A 306 4.76 -7.76 -6.96
N TRP A 307 5.44 -8.41 -7.91
CA TRP A 307 5.43 -8.01 -9.32
C TRP A 307 4.04 -8.02 -9.99
N PRO A 308 3.13 -8.98 -9.71
CA PRO A 308 1.79 -8.96 -10.29
C PRO A 308 0.99 -7.70 -9.98
N ALA A 309 1.28 -7.02 -8.85
CA ALA A 309 0.58 -5.80 -8.47
C ALA A 309 0.77 -4.66 -9.50
N GLY A 310 2.01 -4.48 -9.99
CA GLY A 310 2.32 -3.53 -11.06
C GLY A 310 1.69 -3.92 -12.39
N GLU A 311 1.75 -5.20 -12.72
CA GLU A 311 1.16 -5.74 -13.95
C GLU A 311 -0.34 -5.47 -14.02
N HIS A 312 -1.08 -5.82 -12.97
CA HIS A 312 -2.53 -5.59 -12.91
C HIS A 312 -2.88 -4.11 -13.00
N ALA A 313 -2.12 -3.23 -12.36
CA ALA A 313 -2.32 -1.79 -12.46
C ALA A 313 -2.09 -1.29 -13.90
N MET A 314 -1.06 -1.80 -14.58
CA MET A 314 -0.77 -1.39 -15.95
C MET A 314 -1.79 -1.97 -16.94
N GLU A 315 -2.18 -3.24 -16.78
CA GLU A 315 -3.24 -3.83 -17.61
C GLU A 315 -4.58 -3.09 -17.44
N TRP A 316 -4.86 -2.57 -16.23
CA TRP A 316 -6.02 -1.71 -16.02
C TRP A 316 -5.96 -0.42 -16.84
N ALA A 317 -4.80 0.21 -16.97
CA ALA A 317 -4.64 1.39 -17.83
C ALA A 317 -4.91 1.03 -19.30
N HIS A 318 -4.36 -0.07 -19.79
CA HIS A 318 -4.63 -0.57 -21.14
C HIS A 318 -6.11 -0.91 -21.36
N GLU A 319 -6.77 -1.56 -20.37
CA GLU A 319 -8.20 -1.89 -20.42
C GLU A 319 -9.06 -0.66 -20.62
N LEU A 320 -8.83 0.39 -19.85
CA LEU A 320 -9.62 1.63 -19.95
C LEU A 320 -9.44 2.31 -21.32
N VAL A 321 -8.22 2.31 -21.83
CA VAL A 321 -7.92 2.90 -23.15
C VAL A 321 -8.57 2.12 -24.29
N ALA A 322 -8.44 0.79 -24.27
CA ALA A 322 -9.05 -0.08 -25.26
C ALA A 322 -10.57 -0.07 -25.16
N GLY A 323 -11.10 -0.19 -23.95
CA GLY A 323 -12.53 -0.20 -23.66
C GLY A 323 -13.22 1.13 -23.98
N TYR A 324 -12.56 2.27 -23.79
CA TYR A 324 -13.11 3.58 -24.18
C TYR A 324 -13.50 3.62 -25.66
N ARG A 325 -12.78 2.90 -26.51
CA ARG A 325 -13.07 2.82 -27.95
C ARG A 325 -14.11 1.74 -28.28
N GLY A 326 -14.01 0.57 -27.63
CA GLY A 326 -14.77 -0.63 -28.01
C GLY A 326 -15.98 -0.96 -27.14
N ASP A 327 -16.04 -0.49 -25.90
CA ASP A 327 -17.06 -0.84 -24.92
C ASP A 327 -17.85 0.37 -24.43
N ALA A 328 -19.16 0.37 -24.61
CA ALA A 328 -20.04 1.48 -24.24
C ALA A 328 -20.10 1.69 -22.71
N ALA A 329 -20.01 0.63 -21.92
CA ALA A 329 -20.04 0.72 -20.46
C ALA A 329 -18.74 1.35 -19.95
N ILE A 330 -17.57 0.88 -20.39
CA ILE A 330 -16.27 1.47 -20.03
C ILE A 330 -16.20 2.93 -20.51
N ARG A 331 -16.63 3.21 -21.73
CA ARG A 331 -16.70 4.60 -22.25
C ARG A 331 -17.53 5.50 -21.34
N SER A 332 -18.69 5.03 -20.88
CA SER A 332 -19.56 5.78 -19.98
C SER A 332 -18.89 6.04 -18.62
N LEU A 333 -18.15 5.05 -18.08
CA LEU A 333 -17.43 5.20 -16.81
C LEU A 333 -16.29 6.21 -16.95
N VAL A 334 -15.42 6.07 -17.95
CA VAL A 334 -14.30 6.98 -18.24
C VAL A 334 -14.76 8.42 -18.51
N ALA A 335 -15.94 8.58 -19.10
CA ALA A 335 -16.51 9.92 -19.31
C ALA A 335 -16.94 10.60 -18.00
N ARG A 336 -17.35 9.83 -16.98
CA ARG A 336 -17.88 10.35 -15.71
C ARG A 336 -16.86 10.34 -14.57
N THR A 337 -15.76 9.67 -14.73
CA THR A 337 -14.72 9.53 -13.71
C THR A 337 -13.36 9.97 -14.23
N ARG A 338 -12.40 9.98 -13.34
CA ARG A 338 -11.00 10.21 -13.61
C ARG A 338 -10.24 9.07 -12.93
N THR A 339 -9.50 8.28 -13.69
CA THR A 339 -8.68 7.20 -13.15
C THR A 339 -7.21 7.62 -13.15
N ILE A 340 -6.55 7.50 -12.01
CA ILE A 340 -5.12 7.67 -11.86
C ILE A 340 -4.51 6.29 -11.61
N VAL A 341 -3.50 5.92 -12.38
CA VAL A 341 -2.77 4.66 -12.24
C VAL A 341 -1.31 4.96 -11.92
N VAL A 342 -0.81 4.44 -10.80
CA VAL A 342 0.61 4.47 -10.41
C VAL A 342 1.07 3.03 -10.27
N PRO A 343 1.55 2.39 -11.35
CA PRO A 343 1.81 0.95 -11.31
C PRO A 343 2.94 0.57 -10.35
N ILE A 344 3.95 1.42 -10.21
CA ILE A 344 5.11 1.16 -9.34
C ILE A 344 5.27 2.33 -8.37
N VAL A 345 4.84 2.14 -7.12
CA VAL A 345 4.98 3.14 -6.06
C VAL A 345 6.42 3.20 -5.54
N ASN A 346 7.10 2.05 -5.49
CA ASN A 346 8.46 1.88 -4.98
C ASN A 346 9.42 1.44 -6.12
N PRO A 347 9.80 2.36 -7.04
CA PRO A 347 10.63 2.00 -8.19
C PRO A 347 12.05 1.60 -7.82
N ASP A 348 12.66 2.15 -6.76
CA ASP A 348 13.99 1.74 -6.31
C ASP A 348 14.00 0.27 -5.87
N GLY A 349 13.10 -0.09 -4.98
CA GLY A 349 12.98 -1.47 -4.53
C GLY A 349 12.63 -2.42 -5.67
N PHE A 350 11.67 -2.02 -6.54
CA PHE A 350 11.22 -2.82 -7.67
C PHE A 350 12.34 -3.08 -8.70
N SER A 351 13.09 -2.04 -9.08
CA SER A 351 14.22 -2.18 -9.99
C SER A 351 15.20 -3.24 -9.48
N VAL A 352 15.57 -3.15 -8.20
CA VAL A 352 16.49 -4.12 -7.59
C VAL A 352 15.88 -5.52 -7.53
N SER A 353 14.61 -5.65 -7.12
CA SER A 353 13.93 -6.95 -7.05
C SER A 353 13.75 -7.60 -8.42
N ARG A 354 13.41 -6.81 -9.43
CA ARG A 354 13.10 -7.30 -10.78
C ARG A 354 14.32 -7.63 -11.61
N GLU A 355 15.43 -6.91 -11.42
CA GLU A 355 16.67 -7.11 -12.14
C GLU A 355 17.60 -8.15 -11.47
N ALA A 356 17.28 -8.60 -10.26
CA ALA A 356 18.07 -9.61 -9.59
C ALA A 356 17.91 -10.97 -10.29
N GLU A 357 19.03 -11.63 -10.55
CA GLU A 357 19.01 -13.03 -10.95
C GLU A 357 18.85 -13.92 -9.72
N PRO A 358 17.97 -14.96 -9.77
CA PRO A 358 17.86 -15.95 -8.69
C PRO A 358 19.19 -16.68 -8.51
N ARG A 359 19.92 -16.39 -7.45
CA ARG A 359 21.28 -16.94 -7.24
C ARG A 359 21.30 -18.22 -6.41
N GLY A 360 20.16 -18.75 -6.03
CA GLY A 360 20.05 -19.99 -5.27
C GLY A 360 20.40 -19.87 -3.79
N ASP A 361 20.69 -18.67 -3.32
CA ASP A 361 21.05 -18.34 -1.96
C ASP A 361 20.28 -17.11 -1.49
N LEU A 362 19.06 -17.31 -0.95
CA LEU A 362 18.21 -16.27 -0.43
C LEU A 362 18.68 -15.75 0.92
N THR A 363 19.91 -15.32 0.94
CA THR A 363 20.46 -14.55 2.03
C THR A 363 20.09 -13.08 1.87
N ARG A 364 20.75 -12.24 2.63
CA ARG A 364 20.66 -10.78 2.58
C ARG A 364 20.80 -10.18 1.17
N PHE A 365 21.38 -10.87 0.22
CA PHE A 365 21.70 -10.39 -1.13
C PHE A 365 20.90 -11.06 -2.24
N ASP A 366 19.90 -11.88 -1.92
CA ASP A 366 18.89 -12.24 -2.91
C ASP A 366 17.82 -11.16 -2.95
N TYR A 367 17.91 -10.31 -3.95
CA TYR A 367 17.06 -9.13 -4.08
C TYR A 367 15.66 -9.40 -4.64
N GLU A 368 15.40 -10.55 -5.26
CA GLU A 368 14.05 -10.91 -5.68
C GLU A 368 13.05 -10.80 -4.53
N MET A 369 13.48 -11.15 -3.33
CA MET A 369 12.68 -11.11 -2.11
C MET A 369 12.70 -9.75 -1.39
N LYS A 370 13.28 -8.71 -2.00
CA LYS A 370 13.27 -7.37 -1.42
C LYS A 370 11.85 -6.85 -1.33
N ARG A 371 11.42 -6.50 -0.10
CA ARG A 371 10.12 -5.90 0.20
C ARG A 371 10.17 -4.37 0.19
N LYS A 372 11.15 -3.81 0.90
CA LYS A 372 11.26 -2.40 1.25
C LYS A 372 11.80 -1.52 0.12
N ASN A 373 11.70 -0.19 0.29
CA ASN A 373 12.38 0.78 -0.57
C ASN A 373 13.90 0.80 -0.33
N CYS A 374 14.59 1.84 -0.78
CA CYS A 374 16.04 2.00 -0.63
C CYS A 374 16.43 3.13 0.33
N ALA A 375 15.59 3.45 1.30
CA ALA A 375 15.87 4.47 2.31
C ALA A 375 17.19 4.21 3.04
N VAL A 376 17.93 5.30 3.32
CA VAL A 376 19.24 5.26 3.98
C VAL A 376 19.24 5.94 5.33
N ALA A 377 18.31 6.86 5.57
CA ALA A 377 18.33 7.75 6.73
C ALA A 377 18.29 7.01 8.07
N ASP A 378 17.58 5.88 8.09
CA ASP A 378 17.32 5.10 9.29
C ASP A 378 18.28 3.93 9.49
N SER A 379 19.18 3.69 8.52
CA SER A 379 20.22 2.66 8.62
C SER A 379 21.36 3.12 9.52
N PRO A 380 22.20 2.22 10.08
CA PRO A 380 23.48 2.55 10.69
C PRO A 380 24.34 3.43 9.76
N GLU A 381 25.15 4.32 10.33
CA GLU A 381 25.87 5.33 9.57
C GLU A 381 26.79 4.75 8.49
N ASP A 382 27.44 3.63 8.79
CA ASP A 382 28.30 2.87 7.88
C ASP A 382 27.53 2.24 6.69
N LEU A 383 26.22 2.07 6.82
CA LEU A 383 25.34 1.50 5.79
C LEU A 383 24.59 2.57 4.98
N ARG A 384 24.81 3.86 5.20
CA ARG A 384 24.09 4.96 4.54
C ARG A 384 24.63 5.35 3.17
N THR A 385 25.60 4.65 2.65
CA THR A 385 26.27 4.98 1.39
C THR A 385 26.11 3.86 0.35
N GLY A 386 26.29 4.23 -0.93
CA GLY A 386 26.28 3.31 -2.05
C GLY A 386 24.87 3.01 -2.57
N ALA A 387 24.82 2.40 -3.74
CA ALA A 387 23.59 1.97 -4.37
C ALA A 387 22.90 0.87 -3.55
N CYS A 388 21.59 0.76 -3.70
CA CYS A 388 20.77 -0.19 -2.96
C CYS A 388 21.27 -1.64 -3.16
N ALA A 389 21.48 -2.03 -4.42
CA ALA A 389 21.93 -3.37 -4.77
C ALA A 389 23.40 -3.69 -4.42
N ALA A 390 24.20 -2.68 -4.09
CA ALA A 390 25.60 -2.84 -3.68
C ALA A 390 25.83 -2.60 -2.18
N ASN A 391 24.75 -2.37 -1.41
CA ASN A 391 24.85 -2.04 0.01
C ASN A 391 25.03 -3.30 0.87
N PRO A 392 25.93 -3.29 1.86
CA PRO A 392 26.15 -4.43 2.77
C PRO A 392 24.91 -4.87 3.58
N ALA A 393 23.93 -3.99 3.76
CA ALA A 393 22.65 -4.35 4.38
C ALA A 393 21.76 -5.23 3.48
N GLY A 394 22.05 -5.27 2.18
CA GLY A 394 21.32 -6.07 1.21
C GLY A 394 19.82 -5.75 1.16
N ARG A 395 18.98 -6.77 1.01
CA ARG A 395 17.52 -6.62 0.96
C ARG A 395 16.90 -6.02 2.21
N LEU A 396 17.58 -6.08 3.35
CA LEU A 396 17.10 -5.53 4.62
C LEU A 396 17.18 -4.00 4.69
N ARG A 397 17.93 -3.34 3.78
CA ARG A 397 17.95 -1.89 3.68
C ARG A 397 16.60 -1.33 3.30
N GLY A 398 16.22 -0.22 3.90
CA GLY A 398 15.04 0.55 3.52
C GLY A 398 13.91 0.53 4.54
N THR A 399 12.84 1.20 4.18
CA THR A 399 11.58 1.31 4.92
C THR A 399 10.48 0.56 4.17
N ASP A 400 9.55 -0.05 4.88
CA ASP A 400 8.31 -0.57 4.30
C ASP A 400 7.35 0.59 3.98
N PRO A 401 7.10 0.92 2.71
CA PRO A 401 6.25 2.06 2.39
C PRO A 401 4.80 1.87 2.87
N ASN A 402 4.32 0.62 2.98
CA ASN A 402 2.97 0.32 3.48
C ASN A 402 2.91 0.15 5.01
N ARG A 403 3.91 0.70 5.73
CA ARG A 403 3.93 0.92 7.18
C ARG A 403 4.24 2.38 7.52
N ASN A 404 4.35 3.26 6.52
CA ASN A 404 4.85 4.63 6.67
C ASN A 404 3.77 5.72 6.59
N TYR A 405 2.50 5.35 6.34
CA TYR A 405 1.37 6.29 6.39
C TYR A 405 0.92 6.57 7.83
N PRO A 406 0.30 7.73 8.14
CA PRO A 406 -0.05 8.08 9.52
C PRO A 406 -1.22 7.30 10.12
N GLY A 407 -1.95 6.51 9.33
CA GLY A 407 -3.06 5.69 9.84
C GLY A 407 -2.55 4.67 10.88
N PHE A 408 -2.78 4.95 12.18
CA PHE A 408 -2.30 4.14 13.31
C PHE A 408 -0.79 3.92 13.39
N TRP A 409 0.02 4.67 12.67
CA TRP A 409 1.48 4.54 12.60
C TRP A 409 2.11 4.36 13.99
N GLY A 410 3.11 3.50 14.08
CA GLY A 410 3.84 3.23 15.33
C GLY A 410 3.19 2.18 16.23
N GLY A 411 2.03 1.65 15.84
CA GLY A 411 1.32 0.58 16.53
C GLY A 411 1.73 -0.83 16.11
N ALA A 412 0.87 -1.79 16.37
CA ALA A 412 1.10 -3.21 16.09
C ALA A 412 1.29 -3.50 14.59
N GLY A 413 2.01 -4.57 14.25
CA GLY A 413 2.25 -5.03 12.89
C GLY A 413 3.20 -4.13 12.08
N ALA A 414 3.94 -3.24 12.76
CA ALA A 414 5.00 -2.43 12.20
C ALA A 414 6.18 -2.39 13.18
N SER A 415 7.39 -2.52 12.67
CA SER A 415 8.61 -2.58 13.50
C SER A 415 9.29 -1.21 13.63
N PRO A 416 9.86 -0.88 14.80
CA PRO A 416 10.78 0.23 14.98
C PRO A 416 12.21 -0.10 14.55
N THR A 417 12.52 -1.34 14.19
CA THR A 417 13.87 -1.83 13.89
C THR A 417 14.16 -1.75 12.40
N TRP A 418 15.20 -1.02 12.00
CA TRP A 418 15.51 -0.74 10.59
C TRP A 418 15.75 -2.01 9.73
N SER A 419 16.25 -3.08 10.33
CA SER A 419 16.52 -4.35 9.63
C SER A 419 15.29 -5.22 9.44
N SER A 420 14.17 -4.92 10.08
CA SER A 420 12.90 -5.62 9.90
C SER A 420 12.31 -5.38 8.52
N ASP A 421 11.68 -6.39 7.94
CA ASP A 421 10.97 -6.26 6.66
C ASP A 421 9.70 -5.38 6.76
N VAL A 422 9.17 -5.17 7.96
CA VAL A 422 8.04 -4.26 8.25
C VAL A 422 8.48 -2.98 8.96
N PHE A 423 9.72 -2.53 8.75
CA PHE A 423 10.22 -1.29 9.33
C PHE A 423 9.42 -0.08 8.84
N ARG A 424 8.86 0.66 9.78
CA ARG A 424 7.91 1.76 9.51
C ARG A 424 8.52 3.11 9.15
N GLY A 425 9.86 3.21 9.08
CA GLY A 425 10.58 4.48 8.98
C GLY A 425 10.63 5.28 10.28
N SER A 426 11.35 6.40 10.26
CA SER A 426 11.59 7.24 11.44
C SER A 426 10.37 8.09 11.85
N ALA A 427 9.48 8.36 10.91
CA ALA A 427 8.27 9.16 11.12
C ALA A 427 7.20 8.81 10.08
N PRO A 428 5.92 9.13 10.34
CA PRO A 428 4.90 9.06 9.30
C PRO A 428 5.30 9.93 8.11
N PHE A 429 5.18 9.39 6.88
CA PHE A 429 5.60 10.06 5.66
C PHE A 429 7.09 10.44 5.61
N SER A 430 7.97 9.67 6.26
CA SER A 430 9.41 9.85 6.10
C SER A 430 9.88 9.54 4.67
N GLU A 431 9.16 8.68 3.96
CA GLU A 431 9.55 8.20 2.64
C GLU A 431 9.01 9.06 1.49
N PRO A 432 9.80 9.33 0.45
CA PRO A 432 9.35 10.10 -0.71
C PRO A 432 8.20 9.40 -1.45
N GLU A 433 8.19 8.07 -1.50
CA GLU A 433 7.13 7.28 -2.12
C GLU A 433 5.78 7.55 -1.45
N THR A 434 5.73 7.54 -0.13
CA THR A 434 4.50 7.80 0.62
C THR A 434 4.07 9.26 0.57
N ARG A 435 5.03 10.22 0.53
CA ARG A 435 4.72 11.63 0.30
C ARG A 435 4.17 11.90 -1.10
N ASN A 436 4.62 11.15 -2.10
CA ASN A 436 4.07 11.17 -3.45
C ASN A 436 2.59 10.78 -3.48
N ILE A 437 2.23 9.67 -2.82
CA ILE A 437 0.83 9.23 -2.71
C ILE A 437 0.01 10.23 -1.87
N ARG A 438 0.60 10.75 -0.78
CA ARG A 438 -0.02 11.84 -0.01
C ARG A 438 -0.35 13.04 -0.90
N SER A 439 0.56 13.45 -1.78
CA SER A 439 0.34 14.57 -2.69
C SER A 439 -0.85 14.33 -3.63
N LEU A 440 -0.97 13.11 -4.20
CA LEU A 440 -2.13 12.74 -5.02
C LEU A 440 -3.43 12.82 -4.23
N VAL A 441 -3.50 12.13 -3.11
CA VAL A 441 -4.72 12.05 -2.29
C VAL A 441 -5.10 13.42 -1.71
N SER A 442 -4.12 14.25 -1.37
CA SER A 442 -4.36 15.59 -0.78
C SER A 442 -4.76 16.65 -1.80
N THR A 443 -4.50 16.46 -3.10
CA THR A 443 -4.76 17.47 -4.14
C THR A 443 -5.88 17.07 -5.10
N ARG A 444 -6.41 15.86 -4.97
CA ARG A 444 -7.50 15.31 -5.76
C ARG A 444 -8.65 14.89 -4.85
N GLN A 445 -9.85 14.78 -5.39
CA GLN A 445 -10.98 14.14 -4.70
C GLN A 445 -10.94 12.63 -5.00
N VAL A 446 -9.96 11.92 -4.39
CA VAL A 446 -9.85 10.47 -4.51
C VAL A 446 -10.99 9.85 -3.70
N THR A 447 -12.03 9.43 -4.41
CA THR A 447 -13.22 8.82 -3.80
C THR A 447 -13.05 7.31 -3.65
N ASN A 448 -12.23 6.70 -4.49
CA ASN A 448 -11.92 5.28 -4.45
C ASN A 448 -10.41 5.05 -4.64
N LEU A 449 -9.85 4.15 -3.85
CA LEU A 449 -8.44 3.78 -3.89
C LEU A 449 -8.32 2.25 -3.86
N LEU A 450 -7.55 1.68 -4.79
CA LEU A 450 -7.08 0.31 -4.75
C LEU A 450 -5.55 0.30 -4.64
N THR A 451 -5.03 -0.34 -3.62
CA THR A 451 -3.62 -0.71 -3.55
C THR A 451 -3.49 -2.21 -3.80
N LEU A 452 -2.68 -2.56 -4.79
CA LEU A 452 -2.51 -3.93 -5.25
C LEU A 452 -1.26 -4.54 -4.65
N HIS A 453 -1.42 -5.73 -4.12
CA HIS A 453 -0.41 -6.50 -3.42
C HIS A 453 -0.43 -7.97 -3.86
N THR A 454 0.51 -8.76 -3.46
CA THR A 454 0.52 -10.21 -3.45
C THR A 454 0.98 -10.71 -2.08
N TYR A 455 0.47 -11.80 -1.57
CA TYR A 455 -0.47 -12.74 -2.19
C TYR A 455 -1.56 -13.15 -1.18
N SER A 456 -2.61 -13.88 -1.53
CA SER A 456 -3.49 -14.69 -0.66
C SER A 456 -4.94 -14.73 -1.12
N ASN A 457 -5.31 -14.15 -2.26
CA ASN A 457 -6.70 -14.12 -2.74
C ASN A 457 -7.63 -13.37 -1.76
N LEU A 458 -7.24 -12.16 -1.33
CA LEU A 458 -8.00 -11.36 -0.38
C LEU A 458 -8.42 -10.01 -0.98
N VAL A 459 -9.56 -9.52 -0.52
CA VAL A 459 -10.03 -8.14 -0.67
C VAL A 459 -10.12 -7.57 0.74
N LEU A 460 -9.10 -6.82 1.13
CA LEU A 460 -8.95 -6.29 2.48
C LEU A 460 -9.53 -4.87 2.57
N ARG A 461 -10.21 -4.60 3.67
CA ARG A 461 -10.75 -3.28 3.99
C ARG A 461 -10.34 -2.85 5.41
N VAL A 462 -10.51 -1.59 5.69
CA VAL A 462 -10.25 -1.04 7.03
C VAL A 462 -11.14 -1.68 8.10
N PRO A 463 -10.71 -1.72 9.38
CA PRO A 463 -9.43 -1.25 9.89
C PRO A 463 -8.33 -2.33 9.80
N GLY A 464 -7.07 -1.88 9.80
CA GLY A 464 -5.89 -2.75 9.89
C GLY A 464 -5.55 -3.21 11.30
N VAL A 465 -6.29 -2.78 12.31
CA VAL A 465 -6.00 -3.05 13.73
C VAL A 465 -7.25 -3.58 14.43
N ALA A 466 -7.15 -4.76 15.03
CA ALA A 466 -8.27 -5.43 15.73
C ALA A 466 -8.83 -4.61 16.90
N ALA A 467 -8.00 -3.78 17.56
CA ALA A 467 -8.43 -2.93 18.66
C ALA A 467 -9.29 -1.72 18.23
N VAL A 468 -9.38 -1.46 16.92
CA VAL A 468 -10.16 -0.36 16.36
C VAL A 468 -11.54 -0.87 15.96
N ARG A 469 -12.57 -0.10 16.32
CA ARG A 469 -13.94 -0.43 15.91
C ARG A 469 -14.11 -0.41 14.39
N PRO A 470 -15.02 -1.23 13.84
CA PRO A 470 -15.46 -1.06 12.46
C PRO A 470 -15.88 0.40 12.19
N PRO A 471 -15.63 0.92 10.99
CA PRO A 471 -16.06 2.26 10.63
C PRO A 471 -17.60 2.35 10.56
N LEU A 472 -18.16 3.56 10.63
CA LEU A 472 -19.61 3.76 10.48
C LEU A 472 -20.13 3.29 9.13
N ASP A 473 -19.29 3.35 8.11
CA ASP A 473 -19.59 2.91 6.73
C ASP A 473 -19.36 1.39 6.54
N GLU A 474 -19.14 0.61 7.61
CA GLU A 474 -18.84 -0.84 7.48
C GLU A 474 -19.86 -1.65 6.68
N PRO A 475 -21.19 -1.43 6.80
CA PRO A 475 -22.14 -2.16 5.98
C PRO A 475 -21.92 -1.95 4.48
N GLU A 476 -21.71 -0.71 4.05
CA GLU A 476 -21.46 -0.33 2.65
C GLU A 476 -20.07 -0.78 2.22
N TYR A 477 -19.08 -0.64 3.11
CA TYR A 477 -17.71 -1.09 2.89
C TYR A 477 -17.65 -2.59 2.64
N LYS A 478 -18.32 -3.36 3.52
CA LYS A 478 -18.43 -4.81 3.36
C LYS A 478 -19.16 -5.18 2.07
N ALA A 479 -20.29 -4.53 1.77
CA ALA A 479 -21.06 -4.79 0.57
C ALA A 479 -20.25 -4.52 -0.72
N LEU A 480 -19.44 -3.47 -0.74
CA LEU A 480 -18.53 -3.21 -1.86
C LEU A 480 -17.43 -4.26 -1.93
N GLY A 481 -16.75 -4.57 -0.82
CA GLY A 481 -15.71 -5.60 -0.76
C GLY A 481 -16.22 -6.97 -1.19
N ASP A 482 -17.43 -7.36 -0.77
CA ASP A 482 -18.05 -8.63 -1.16
C ASP A 482 -18.37 -8.67 -2.68
N ARG A 483 -18.78 -7.52 -3.28
CA ARG A 483 -18.95 -7.43 -4.74
C ARG A 483 -17.63 -7.64 -5.49
N LEU A 484 -16.56 -6.99 -5.05
CA LEU A 484 -15.23 -7.16 -5.64
C LEU A 484 -14.78 -8.63 -5.54
N ALA A 485 -14.92 -9.21 -4.34
CA ALA A 485 -14.56 -10.60 -4.04
C ALA A 485 -15.38 -11.61 -4.86
N ALA A 486 -16.65 -11.32 -5.16
CA ALA A 486 -17.47 -12.16 -6.02
C ALA A 486 -16.94 -12.24 -7.47
N ARG A 487 -16.21 -11.20 -7.96
CA ARG A 487 -15.62 -11.18 -9.29
C ARG A 487 -14.32 -11.98 -9.38
N ASN A 488 -13.42 -11.78 -8.44
CA ASN A 488 -12.11 -12.45 -8.46
C ASN A 488 -12.07 -13.75 -7.67
N GLY A 489 -13.16 -14.13 -6.98
CA GLY A 489 -13.24 -15.37 -6.19
C GLY A 489 -12.47 -15.30 -4.86
N TYR A 490 -12.10 -14.11 -4.43
CA TYR A 490 -11.31 -13.86 -3.22
C TYR A 490 -12.20 -13.77 -1.96
N VAL A 491 -11.56 -13.64 -0.81
CA VAL A 491 -12.25 -13.45 0.47
C VAL A 491 -12.22 -11.97 0.85
N SER A 492 -13.41 -11.38 1.08
CA SER A 492 -13.53 -10.01 1.59
C SER A 492 -13.54 -9.99 3.11
N GLN A 493 -12.57 -9.27 3.72
CA GLN A 493 -12.48 -9.18 5.18
C GLN A 493 -11.79 -7.87 5.63
N PRO A 494 -11.95 -7.45 6.90
CA PRO A 494 -11.11 -6.42 7.49
C PRO A 494 -9.64 -6.86 7.51
N SER A 495 -8.71 -5.91 7.27
CA SER A 495 -7.27 -6.20 7.16
C SER A 495 -6.70 -6.84 8.43
N TRP A 496 -7.17 -6.45 9.62
CA TRP A 496 -6.71 -7.04 10.90
C TRP A 496 -6.95 -8.54 11.03
N ARG A 497 -7.86 -9.14 10.23
CA ARG A 497 -8.06 -10.59 10.27
C ARG A 497 -6.89 -11.36 9.71
N LEU A 498 -6.09 -10.73 8.88
CA LEU A 498 -4.82 -11.28 8.44
C LEU A 498 -3.84 -11.28 9.64
N TYR A 499 -3.48 -10.11 10.08
CA TYR A 499 -2.78 -9.74 11.31
C TYR A 499 -2.91 -8.23 11.50
N ASP A 500 -2.61 -7.72 12.70
CA ASP A 500 -2.59 -6.28 12.90
C ASP A 500 -1.52 -5.64 12.01
N ALA A 501 -1.89 -4.58 11.29
CA ALA A 501 -1.00 -3.80 10.45
C ALA A 501 -1.31 -2.30 10.62
N THR A 502 -0.29 -1.51 10.87
CA THR A 502 -0.41 -0.07 11.10
C THR A 502 0.45 0.72 10.12
N GLY A 503 0.04 1.94 9.83
CA GLY A 503 0.73 2.77 8.84
C GLY A 503 0.44 2.38 7.39
N THR A 504 -0.70 1.76 7.13
CA THR A 504 -1.12 1.30 5.81
C THR A 504 -1.80 2.41 5.00
N THR A 505 -1.78 2.25 3.70
CA THR A 505 -2.33 3.22 2.76
C THR A 505 -3.85 3.34 2.87
N GLU A 506 -4.55 2.20 2.92
CA GLU A 506 -6.02 2.16 2.96
C GLU A 506 -6.55 2.76 4.26
N ASP A 507 -5.95 2.45 5.41
CA ASP A 507 -6.35 3.04 6.69
C ASP A 507 -6.18 4.57 6.67
N TRP A 508 -5.00 5.05 6.27
CA TRP A 508 -4.78 6.49 6.19
C TRP A 508 -5.73 7.16 5.22
N SER A 509 -5.88 6.64 4.00
CA SER A 509 -6.72 7.24 2.97
C SER A 509 -8.16 7.37 3.42
N TYR A 510 -8.74 6.29 3.95
CA TYR A 510 -10.12 6.30 4.41
C TYR A 510 -10.33 7.23 5.61
N PHE A 511 -9.53 7.10 6.67
CA PHE A 511 -9.69 7.91 7.88
C PHE A 511 -9.30 9.39 7.69
N ALA A 512 -8.55 9.73 6.65
CA ALA A 512 -8.22 11.12 6.31
C ALA A 512 -9.25 11.75 5.38
N THR A 513 -9.80 11.01 4.42
CA THR A 513 -10.61 11.59 3.34
C THR A 513 -12.08 11.15 3.37
N GLY A 514 -12.38 10.00 3.90
CA GLY A 514 -13.67 9.33 3.76
C GLY A 514 -13.86 8.65 2.41
N GLY A 515 -12.84 8.59 1.54
CA GLY A 515 -12.89 7.82 0.30
C GLY A 515 -12.75 6.31 0.59
N TRP A 516 -13.29 5.45 -0.29
CA TRP A 516 -13.18 4.00 -0.14
C TRP A 516 -11.76 3.54 -0.46
N GLY A 517 -11.12 2.80 0.42
CA GLY A 517 -9.78 2.24 0.25
C GLY A 517 -9.78 0.73 0.44
N PHE A 518 -9.24 -0.02 -0.52
CA PHE A 518 -9.08 -1.47 -0.43
C PHE A 518 -7.67 -1.88 -0.80
N THR A 519 -7.20 -2.94 -0.13
CA THR A 519 -6.04 -3.71 -0.55
C THR A 519 -6.53 -4.99 -1.23
N ILE A 520 -5.97 -5.31 -2.38
CA ILE A 520 -6.21 -6.58 -3.06
C ILE A 520 -4.92 -7.38 -3.04
N GLU A 521 -4.94 -8.51 -2.32
CA GLU A 521 -3.88 -9.51 -2.31
C GLU A 521 -4.13 -10.50 -3.44
N ILE A 522 -3.42 -10.29 -4.55
CA ILE A 522 -3.59 -11.05 -5.79
C ILE A 522 -3.06 -12.48 -5.60
N GLY A 523 -3.76 -13.47 -6.13
CA GLY A 523 -3.30 -14.85 -6.18
C GLY A 523 -2.28 -15.14 -7.30
N PRO A 524 -1.83 -16.37 -7.39
CA PRO A 524 -1.87 -17.43 -6.39
C PRO A 524 -0.89 -17.19 -5.22
N ASP A 525 -0.68 -18.20 -4.36
CA ASP A 525 0.07 -18.12 -3.11
C ASP A 525 1.61 -17.96 -3.32
N GLU A 526 2.03 -16.91 -4.03
CA GLU A 526 3.43 -16.55 -4.30
C GLU A 526 3.58 -15.05 -4.56
N PHE A 527 4.73 -14.44 -4.21
CA PHE A 527 4.97 -13.02 -4.46
C PHE A 527 5.07 -12.69 -5.95
N HIS A 528 5.78 -13.52 -6.71
CA HIS A 528 5.93 -13.41 -8.16
C HIS A 528 5.82 -14.80 -8.80
N PRO A 529 4.57 -15.32 -8.90
CA PRO A 529 4.28 -16.60 -9.53
C PRO A 529 4.55 -16.55 -11.04
N PRO A 530 4.47 -17.67 -11.79
CA PRO A 530 4.53 -17.62 -13.24
C PRO A 530 3.55 -16.61 -13.83
N PHE A 531 3.98 -15.83 -14.84
CA PHE A 531 3.20 -14.76 -15.47
C PHE A 531 1.83 -15.22 -15.95
N GLU A 532 1.75 -16.43 -16.54
CA GLU A 532 0.50 -17.02 -17.02
C GLU A 532 -0.52 -17.17 -15.88
N THR A 533 -0.08 -17.62 -14.70
CA THR A 533 -0.99 -17.86 -13.56
C THR A 533 -1.24 -16.63 -12.72
N GLY A 534 -0.22 -15.88 -12.38
CA GLY A 534 -0.33 -14.72 -11.48
C GLY A 534 -0.81 -13.44 -12.14
N VAL A 535 -0.59 -13.29 -13.45
CA VAL A 535 -1.03 -12.10 -14.17
C VAL A 535 -2.18 -12.42 -15.11
N VAL A 536 -1.95 -13.29 -16.10
CA VAL A 536 -2.96 -13.54 -17.14
C VAL A 536 -4.24 -14.15 -16.56
N ALA A 537 -4.10 -15.22 -15.79
CA ALA A 537 -5.25 -15.92 -15.24
C ALA A 537 -5.98 -15.09 -14.17
N GLU A 538 -5.26 -14.48 -13.25
CA GLU A 538 -5.86 -13.68 -12.16
C GLU A 538 -6.52 -12.39 -12.69
N TYR A 539 -5.89 -11.72 -13.65
CA TYR A 539 -6.48 -10.51 -14.23
C TYR A 539 -7.74 -10.81 -15.03
N ALA A 540 -7.68 -11.78 -15.94
CA ALA A 540 -8.77 -12.07 -16.87
C ALA A 540 -9.84 -13.04 -16.32
N GLY A 541 -9.62 -13.62 -15.14
CA GLY A 541 -10.51 -14.62 -14.56
C GLY A 541 -10.53 -15.93 -15.35
N LEU A 542 -9.35 -16.43 -15.70
CA LEU A 542 -9.16 -17.70 -16.41
C LEU A 542 -8.68 -18.78 -15.44
N ALA A 543 -8.92 -20.04 -15.77
CA ALA A 543 -8.35 -21.13 -14.97
C ALA A 543 -6.80 -21.07 -15.02
N PRO A 544 -6.09 -21.28 -13.89
CA PRO A 544 -6.56 -21.83 -12.62
C PRO A 544 -6.98 -20.78 -11.56
N ALA A 545 -7.09 -19.48 -11.89
CA ALA A 545 -7.41 -18.43 -10.92
C ALA A 545 -8.70 -18.72 -10.13
N ALA A 546 -8.77 -18.24 -8.89
CA ALA A 546 -9.97 -18.35 -8.03
C ALA A 546 -11.21 -17.71 -8.66
N GLY A 547 -11.00 -16.65 -9.44
CA GLY A 547 -12.03 -15.91 -10.19
C GLY A 547 -12.38 -16.49 -11.56
N ALA A 548 -11.96 -17.74 -11.86
CA ALA A 548 -12.21 -18.36 -13.16
C ALA A 548 -13.70 -18.37 -13.54
N GLY A 549 -14.00 -17.83 -14.72
CA GLY A 549 -15.36 -17.68 -15.22
C GLY A 549 -16.19 -16.54 -14.60
N ARG A 550 -15.60 -15.75 -13.66
CA ARG A 550 -16.28 -14.61 -13.01
C ARG A 550 -15.74 -13.26 -13.46
N GLY A 551 -14.67 -13.22 -14.24
CA GLY A 551 -14.06 -12.05 -14.83
C GLY A 551 -12.80 -11.54 -14.11
N GLY A 552 -12.39 -12.20 -13.03
CA GLY A 552 -11.12 -11.93 -12.35
C GLY A 552 -10.99 -10.54 -11.76
N ASN A 553 -9.76 -10.11 -11.55
CA ASN A 553 -9.47 -8.76 -11.02
C ASN A 553 -9.91 -7.65 -11.97
N ARG A 554 -9.91 -7.88 -13.29
CA ARG A 554 -10.49 -6.97 -14.29
C ARG A 554 -11.92 -6.59 -13.94
N ALA A 555 -12.77 -7.57 -13.67
CA ALA A 555 -14.17 -7.31 -13.34
C ALA A 555 -14.35 -6.64 -11.97
N ALA A 556 -13.51 -6.98 -11.00
CA ALA A 556 -13.48 -6.29 -9.71
C ALA A 556 -13.10 -4.81 -9.86
N PHE A 557 -12.11 -4.48 -10.69
CA PHE A 557 -11.71 -3.10 -10.96
C PHE A 557 -12.81 -2.31 -11.68
N LEU A 558 -13.57 -2.95 -12.58
CA LEU A 558 -14.76 -2.34 -13.21
C LEU A 558 -15.85 -2.04 -12.18
N ASP A 559 -16.12 -2.95 -11.25
CA ASP A 559 -17.09 -2.70 -10.16
C ASP A 559 -16.63 -1.56 -9.25
N MET A 560 -15.32 -1.45 -8.97
CA MET A 560 -14.75 -0.33 -8.22
C MET A 560 -14.87 0.99 -8.98
N LEU A 561 -14.62 1.00 -10.28
CA LEU A 561 -14.80 2.20 -11.12
C LEU A 561 -16.28 2.59 -11.24
N ALA A 562 -17.19 1.62 -11.30
CA ALA A 562 -18.63 1.88 -11.25
C ALA A 562 -19.03 2.52 -9.92
N ASN A 563 -18.46 2.07 -8.79
CA ASN A 563 -18.66 2.71 -7.49
C ASN A 563 -18.10 4.14 -7.46
N THR A 564 -16.95 4.41 -8.10
CA THR A 564 -16.44 5.78 -8.26
C THR A 564 -17.43 6.70 -8.98
N ALA A 565 -18.11 6.18 -10.01
CA ALA A 565 -19.09 6.92 -10.79
C ALA A 565 -20.46 7.07 -10.11
N ASP A 566 -20.70 6.38 -8.99
CA ASP A 566 -21.98 6.38 -8.28
C ASP A 566 -22.06 7.57 -7.30
N PRO A 567 -23.01 8.53 -7.49
CA PRO A 567 -23.18 9.64 -6.56
C PRO A 567 -23.53 9.22 -5.13
N ALA A 568 -24.06 8.01 -4.92
CA ALA A 568 -24.32 7.48 -3.57
C ALA A 568 -23.03 7.12 -2.83
N ALA A 569 -21.94 6.83 -3.54
CA ALA A 569 -20.66 6.42 -2.97
C ALA A 569 -19.76 7.59 -2.55
N HIS A 570 -20.06 8.82 -2.96
CA HIS A 570 -19.32 10.03 -2.60
C HIS A 570 -20.28 11.19 -2.31
N SER A 571 -19.79 12.37 -2.01
CA SER A 571 -20.60 13.57 -1.82
C SER A 571 -20.59 14.42 -3.09
N THR A 572 -21.62 15.26 -3.29
CA THR A 572 -21.73 16.12 -4.46
C THR A 572 -22.02 17.56 -4.06
N LEU A 573 -21.24 18.50 -4.60
CA LEU A 573 -21.55 19.92 -4.51
C LEU A 573 -22.16 20.39 -5.83
N VAL A 574 -23.26 21.14 -5.75
CA VAL A 574 -23.85 21.83 -6.89
C VAL A 574 -23.94 23.32 -6.59
N GLY A 575 -23.78 24.15 -7.60
CA GLY A 575 -23.86 25.60 -7.44
C GLY A 575 -23.65 26.32 -8.75
N SER A 576 -23.39 27.61 -8.70
CA SER A 576 -23.04 28.44 -9.85
C SER A 576 -21.81 29.31 -9.57
N ALA A 577 -21.04 29.56 -10.63
CA ALA A 577 -19.90 30.45 -10.60
C ALA A 577 -19.63 31.06 -11.98
N PRO A 578 -19.15 32.31 -12.06
CA PRO A 578 -18.84 32.94 -13.33
C PRO A 578 -17.68 32.26 -14.05
N ARG A 579 -17.71 32.24 -15.38
CA ARG A 579 -16.67 31.63 -16.22
C ARG A 579 -15.28 32.22 -15.91
N GLY A 580 -14.27 31.37 -15.89
CA GLY A 580 -12.90 31.76 -15.65
C GLY A 580 -12.53 31.97 -14.17
N HIS A 581 -13.50 31.84 -13.25
CA HIS A 581 -13.21 31.82 -11.83
C HIS A 581 -12.69 30.42 -11.43
N SER A 582 -11.92 30.37 -10.35
CA SER A 582 -11.42 29.12 -9.75
C SER A 582 -12.08 28.92 -8.39
N LEU A 583 -12.64 27.73 -8.19
CA LEU A 583 -13.17 27.30 -6.91
C LEU A 583 -12.17 26.37 -6.25
N GLN A 584 -11.90 26.53 -4.96
CA GLN A 584 -11.02 25.66 -4.21
C GLN A 584 -11.73 25.18 -2.94
N LEU A 585 -11.75 23.88 -2.74
CA LEU A 585 -12.08 23.26 -1.45
C LEU A 585 -10.80 23.01 -0.66
N ARG A 586 -10.83 23.34 0.61
CA ARG A 586 -9.72 23.08 1.52
C ARG A 586 -10.23 22.61 2.87
N LYS A 587 -9.51 21.64 3.44
CA LYS A 587 -9.66 21.21 4.82
C LYS A 587 -8.29 20.89 5.41
N THR A 588 -8.00 21.41 6.61
CA THR A 588 -6.78 21.09 7.34
C THR A 588 -7.16 20.47 8.68
N PHE A 589 -6.52 19.36 9.03
CA PHE A 589 -6.81 18.62 10.23
C PHE A 589 -5.56 17.90 10.74
N GLN A 590 -5.66 17.38 11.96
CA GLN A 590 -4.63 16.56 12.55
C GLN A 590 -5.09 15.10 12.64
N THR A 591 -4.17 14.19 12.31
CA THR A 591 -4.31 12.75 12.49
C THR A 591 -3.39 12.30 13.61
N PRO A 592 -3.89 11.81 14.75
CA PRO A 592 -3.04 11.18 15.73
C PRO A 592 -2.61 9.79 15.23
N THR A 593 -1.36 9.42 15.51
CA THR A 593 -0.88 8.06 15.32
C THR A 593 -1.32 7.15 16.48
N SER A 594 -0.97 5.87 16.45
CA SER A 594 -0.98 5.03 17.64
C SER A 594 0.03 5.54 18.67
N PRO A 595 -0.07 5.14 19.95
CA PRO A 595 1.06 5.19 20.87
C PRO A 595 2.26 4.49 20.20
N VAL A 596 3.40 5.18 20.16
CA VAL A 596 4.54 4.75 19.34
C VAL A 596 5.39 3.74 20.08
N VAL A 597 5.47 2.52 19.59
CA VAL A 597 6.41 1.52 20.12
C VAL A 597 7.83 1.92 19.71
N LEU A 598 8.73 2.05 20.67
CA LEU A 598 10.13 2.43 20.47
C LEU A 598 11.04 1.20 20.32
N PRO A 599 12.29 1.35 19.80
CA PRO A 599 13.21 0.22 19.62
C PRO A 599 13.57 -0.53 20.91
N ASP A 600 13.46 0.10 22.06
CA ASP A 600 13.69 -0.52 23.37
C ASP A 600 12.42 -1.21 23.93
N GLY A 601 11.34 -1.29 23.14
CA GLY A 601 10.05 -1.85 23.53
C GLY A 601 9.18 -0.95 24.39
N SER A 602 9.65 0.23 24.79
CA SER A 602 8.82 1.20 25.50
C SER A 602 7.79 1.83 24.57
N VAL A 603 6.71 2.37 25.17
CA VAL A 603 5.62 2.98 24.40
C VAL A 603 5.61 4.48 24.63
N GLY A 604 5.86 5.23 23.59
CA GLY A 604 5.81 6.69 23.58
C GLY A 604 4.40 7.24 23.32
N SER A 605 4.26 8.55 23.45
CA SER A 605 3.00 9.24 23.13
C SER A 605 2.68 9.19 21.62
N PRO A 606 1.40 9.23 21.25
CA PRO A 606 1.02 9.41 19.84
C PRO A 606 1.62 10.69 19.26
N LEU A 607 2.05 10.62 17.99
CA LEU A 607 2.40 11.79 17.22
C LEU A 607 1.13 12.40 16.60
N SER A 608 1.20 13.67 16.24
CA SER A 608 0.11 14.35 15.53
C SER A 608 0.60 14.80 14.15
N VAL A 609 -0.01 14.26 13.09
CA VAL A 609 0.32 14.59 11.71
C VAL A 609 -0.73 15.54 11.16
N THR A 610 -0.29 16.68 10.63
CA THR A 610 -1.18 17.66 9.98
C THR A 610 -1.32 17.31 8.51
N ASP A 611 -2.55 17.07 8.08
CA ASP A 611 -2.91 16.91 6.67
C ASP A 611 -3.74 18.11 6.19
N THR A 612 -3.52 18.49 4.93
CA THR A 612 -4.33 19.49 4.22
C THR A 612 -4.82 18.88 2.93
N LEU A 613 -6.12 18.68 2.83
CA LEU A 613 -6.77 18.31 1.58
C LEU A 613 -7.13 19.58 0.81
N THR A 614 -6.76 19.61 -0.46
CA THR A 614 -7.04 20.76 -1.35
C THR A 614 -7.43 20.22 -2.73
N SER A 615 -8.58 20.66 -3.25
CA SER A 615 -8.97 20.35 -4.62
C SER A 615 -9.53 21.59 -5.31
N THR A 616 -9.45 21.61 -6.62
CA THR A 616 -9.81 22.80 -7.42
C THR A 616 -10.84 22.41 -8.49
N LEU A 617 -11.81 23.30 -8.71
CA LEU A 617 -12.74 23.24 -9.82
C LEU A 617 -12.59 24.51 -10.66
N ALA A 618 -12.37 24.33 -11.97
CA ALA A 618 -12.45 25.41 -12.94
C ALA A 618 -13.92 25.74 -13.22
N ALA A 619 -14.37 26.98 -12.92
CA ALA A 619 -15.76 27.34 -13.09
C ALA A 619 -16.16 27.33 -14.56
N PRO A 620 -17.18 26.54 -14.98
CA PRO A 620 -17.55 26.38 -16.39
C PRO A 620 -18.27 27.62 -16.96
N GLY A 621 -18.73 28.51 -16.07
CA GLY A 621 -19.62 29.62 -16.40
C GLY A 621 -21.09 29.21 -16.34
N GLY A 622 -21.69 29.37 -15.17
CA GLY A 622 -23.04 28.94 -14.84
C GLY A 622 -23.03 27.83 -13.78
N ARG A 623 -23.92 26.87 -13.92
CA ARG A 623 -24.04 25.79 -12.94
C ARG A 623 -22.87 24.79 -13.06
N PHE A 624 -22.45 24.26 -11.91
CA PHE A 624 -21.45 23.18 -11.82
C PHE A 624 -21.97 22.03 -10.96
N THR A 625 -21.35 20.86 -11.17
CA THR A 625 -21.43 19.69 -10.29
C THR A 625 -19.99 19.29 -9.96
N TRP A 626 -19.73 19.03 -8.69
CA TRP A 626 -18.40 18.66 -8.20
C TRP A 626 -18.51 17.48 -7.26
N ALA A 627 -17.97 16.34 -7.66
CA ALA A 627 -17.87 15.17 -6.80
C ALA A 627 -16.74 15.39 -5.79
N VAL A 628 -17.04 15.17 -4.51
CA VAL A 628 -16.11 15.39 -3.41
C VAL A 628 -16.24 14.29 -2.37
N ASN A 629 -15.21 14.11 -1.54
CA ASN A 629 -15.30 13.26 -0.35
C ASN A 629 -16.20 13.92 0.72
N PRO A 630 -16.73 13.16 1.69
CA PRO A 630 -17.48 13.73 2.81
C PRO A 630 -16.66 14.79 3.56
N SER A 631 -17.31 15.84 4.02
CA SER A 631 -16.62 16.89 4.77
C SER A 631 -16.19 16.41 6.16
N THR A 632 -17.02 15.61 6.82
CA THR A 632 -16.70 14.99 8.12
C THR A 632 -15.94 13.69 7.89
N ARG A 633 -14.76 13.59 8.49
CA ARG A 633 -13.95 12.37 8.40
C ARG A 633 -14.59 11.21 9.17
N PRO A 634 -14.36 9.95 8.76
CA PRO A 634 -14.79 8.78 9.52
C PRO A 634 -14.26 8.80 10.96
N PHE A 635 -15.04 8.23 11.86
CA PHE A 635 -14.69 8.19 13.27
C PHE A 635 -13.54 7.20 13.55
N VAL A 636 -12.59 7.66 14.34
CA VAL A 636 -11.61 6.82 15.04
C VAL A 636 -11.67 7.21 16.50
N ALA A 637 -11.42 6.29 17.44
CA ALA A 637 -11.39 6.58 18.86
C ALA A 637 -10.56 7.85 19.15
N GLY A 638 -11.15 8.81 19.85
CA GLY A 638 -10.55 10.13 20.10
C GLY A 638 -10.74 11.17 19.00
N ARG A 639 -11.40 10.86 17.88
CA ARG A 639 -11.81 11.82 16.84
C ARG A 639 -13.31 12.11 16.90
N HIS A 640 -13.70 13.24 16.30
CA HIS A 640 -15.10 13.58 16.12
C HIS A 640 -15.73 12.76 15.01
N GLY A 641 -16.87 12.17 15.25
CA GLY A 641 -17.63 11.36 14.30
C GLY A 641 -19.07 11.16 14.74
N ARG A 642 -19.87 10.51 13.93
CA ARG A 642 -21.22 10.11 14.27
C ARG A 642 -21.21 8.65 14.73
N GLU A 643 -21.65 8.41 15.97
CA GLU A 643 -21.97 7.06 16.42
C GLU A 643 -23.50 6.95 16.58
N PRO A 644 -24.19 6.12 15.77
CA PRO A 644 -25.61 5.88 15.92
C PRO A 644 -25.91 5.27 17.30
N ARG A 645 -27.10 5.55 17.82
CA ARG A 645 -27.61 4.93 19.04
C ARG A 645 -28.66 3.88 18.71
N GLY A 646 -28.58 2.78 19.37
CA GLY A 646 -29.61 1.77 19.36
C GLY A 646 -29.86 1.18 20.74
N PRO A 647 -30.91 0.36 20.94
CA PRO A 647 -31.16 -0.30 22.23
C PRO A 647 -30.11 -1.38 22.48
N ALA A 648 -29.56 -1.48 23.67
CA ALA A 648 -28.72 -2.59 24.08
C ALA A 648 -29.61 -3.81 24.42
N GLN A 649 -29.14 -4.99 24.07
CA GLN A 649 -29.71 -6.24 24.55
C GLN A 649 -29.42 -6.38 26.06
N GLN A 650 -30.33 -7.05 26.81
CA GLN A 650 -30.08 -7.37 28.20
C GLN A 650 -28.92 -8.36 28.34
N PRO A 651 -28.07 -8.24 29.36
CA PRO A 651 -27.03 -9.21 29.63
C PRO A 651 -27.55 -10.66 29.73
N ILE A 652 -26.74 -11.60 29.29
CA ILE A 652 -27.05 -13.02 29.41
C ILE A 652 -26.09 -13.65 30.43
N GLU A 653 -26.62 -14.14 31.51
CA GLU A 653 -25.85 -14.98 32.43
C GLU A 653 -25.84 -16.41 31.87
N LEU A 654 -24.67 -16.92 31.63
CA LEU A 654 -24.49 -18.29 31.13
C LEU A 654 -24.21 -19.23 32.29
N ALA A 655 -24.81 -20.41 32.27
CA ALA A 655 -24.61 -21.40 33.32
C ALA A 655 -23.16 -21.93 33.26
N ASN A 656 -22.49 -21.93 34.39
CA ASN A 656 -21.21 -22.63 34.52
C ASN A 656 -21.47 -24.16 34.49
N PRO A 657 -20.83 -24.89 33.58
CA PRO A 657 -20.92 -26.34 33.57
C PRO A 657 -20.31 -26.92 34.86
N PRO A 658 -20.79 -28.06 35.32
CA PRO A 658 -20.15 -28.74 36.45
C PRO A 658 -18.85 -29.40 35.99
N GLY A 659 -17.75 -28.93 36.50
CA GLY A 659 -16.43 -29.54 36.27
C GLY A 659 -15.43 -28.58 35.60
N VAL A 660 -14.19 -29.00 35.60
CA VAL A 660 -13.08 -28.30 34.95
C VAL A 660 -12.61 -29.19 33.80
N PRO A 661 -12.60 -28.69 32.57
CA PRO A 661 -12.04 -29.45 31.44
C PRO A 661 -10.56 -29.74 31.67
N ALA A 662 -10.06 -30.80 31.04
CA ALA A 662 -8.62 -31.09 31.05
C ALA A 662 -7.86 -29.93 30.43
N VAL A 663 -6.60 -29.74 30.87
CA VAL A 663 -5.70 -28.74 30.28
C VAL A 663 -5.53 -29.03 28.79
N ASN A 664 -5.73 -27.98 27.98
CA ASN A 664 -5.62 -28.01 26.54
C ASN A 664 -4.84 -26.80 26.02
N THR A 665 -3.64 -27.04 25.53
CA THR A 665 -2.73 -26.01 24.97
C THR A 665 -2.82 -25.91 23.45
N ASP A 666 -3.70 -26.70 22.81
CA ASP A 666 -3.78 -26.83 21.36
C ASP A 666 -5.17 -26.51 20.77
N TYR A 667 -5.99 -25.72 21.48
CA TYR A 667 -7.25 -25.27 20.89
C TYR A 667 -6.98 -24.32 19.70
N PRO A 668 -7.68 -24.44 18.53
CA PRO A 668 -8.82 -25.33 18.25
C PRO A 668 -8.46 -26.70 17.66
N ALA A 669 -7.18 -27.09 17.58
CA ALA A 669 -6.80 -28.42 17.06
C ALA A 669 -7.26 -29.54 17.98
N ASP A 670 -7.10 -29.37 19.28
CA ASP A 670 -7.80 -30.16 20.30
C ASP A 670 -9.06 -29.44 20.73
N GLN A 671 -10.21 -30.10 20.63
CA GLN A 671 -11.53 -29.55 20.96
C GLN A 671 -11.90 -29.71 22.43
N THR A 672 -10.97 -30.10 23.29
CA THR A 672 -11.20 -30.23 24.73
C THR A 672 -11.41 -28.86 25.37
N ALA A 673 -12.68 -28.52 25.59
CA ALA A 673 -13.09 -27.23 26.14
C ALA A 673 -14.53 -27.30 26.64
N GLU A 674 -14.95 -26.34 27.44
CA GLU A 674 -16.36 -26.15 27.76
C GLU A 674 -17.02 -25.23 26.72
N VAL A 675 -18.10 -25.73 26.12
CA VAL A 675 -18.81 -25.02 25.05
C VAL A 675 -20.23 -24.70 25.48
N ILE A 676 -20.51 -23.41 25.62
CA ILE A 676 -21.78 -22.89 26.12
C ILE A 676 -22.47 -22.09 25.01
N PRO A 677 -23.63 -22.57 24.49
CA PRO A 677 -24.35 -21.83 23.46
C PRO A 677 -25.10 -20.64 24.07
N PHE A 678 -25.19 -19.56 23.29
CA PHE A 678 -26.03 -18.40 23.60
C PHE A 678 -26.53 -17.77 22.29
N ARG A 679 -27.51 -16.87 22.42
CA ARG A 679 -28.15 -16.22 21.27
C ARG A 679 -28.07 -14.70 21.38
N VAL A 680 -27.72 -14.08 20.29
CA VAL A 680 -27.84 -12.63 20.09
C VAL A 680 -29.16 -12.35 19.37
N ASP A 681 -30.05 -11.62 19.99
CA ASP A 681 -31.40 -11.31 19.50
C ASP A 681 -31.43 -10.02 18.70
N GLY A 682 -32.08 -10.06 17.54
CA GLY A 682 -32.35 -8.87 16.74
C GLY A 682 -31.12 -8.27 16.03
N PRO A 683 -31.32 -7.28 15.19
CA PRO A 683 -30.19 -6.56 14.66
C PRO A 683 -29.46 -5.91 15.84
N PRO A 684 -28.16 -6.16 15.93
CA PRO A 684 -27.38 -5.47 16.93
C PRO A 684 -27.55 -3.98 16.73
N VAL A 685 -27.35 -3.30 17.78
CA VAL A 685 -27.29 -1.89 17.79
C VAL A 685 -26.10 -1.48 16.92
N ASP A 686 -26.30 -0.65 15.92
CA ASP A 686 -25.21 -0.05 15.17
C ASP A 686 -24.14 0.46 16.14
N ASN A 687 -22.90 0.00 15.98
CA ASN A 687 -21.78 0.24 16.91
C ASN A 687 -21.98 -0.30 18.34
N GLY A 688 -22.85 -1.27 18.52
CA GLY A 688 -22.96 -2.02 19.77
C GLY A 688 -21.71 -2.84 20.05
N LYS A 689 -21.51 -3.16 21.32
CA LYS A 689 -20.40 -3.96 21.80
C LYS A 689 -20.95 -5.15 22.57
N MET A 690 -20.63 -6.35 22.17
CA MET A 690 -20.79 -7.57 22.94
C MET A 690 -19.48 -7.89 23.65
N THR A 691 -19.52 -8.20 24.92
CA THR A 691 -18.39 -8.68 25.70
C THR A 691 -18.79 -10.00 26.35
N VAL A 692 -18.10 -11.08 25.98
CA VAL A 692 -18.20 -12.35 26.68
C VAL A 692 -17.07 -12.40 27.69
N SER A 693 -17.37 -12.63 28.95
CA SER A 693 -16.34 -12.62 30.00
C SER A 693 -16.46 -13.82 30.93
N VAL A 694 -15.34 -14.27 31.45
CA VAL A 694 -15.20 -15.35 32.44
C VAL A 694 -14.17 -14.95 33.49
N ARG A 695 -14.26 -15.50 34.69
CA ARG A 695 -13.33 -15.27 35.81
C ARG A 695 -12.92 -16.57 36.47
N TRP A 696 -11.80 -16.54 37.17
CA TRP A 696 -11.28 -17.66 37.96
C TRP A 696 -10.56 -17.19 39.22
N GLY A 697 -10.07 -18.14 40.04
CA GLY A 697 -9.63 -17.79 41.38
C GLY A 697 -8.20 -17.31 41.51
N THR A 698 -7.30 -17.64 40.60
CA THR A 698 -5.87 -17.30 40.71
C THR A 698 -5.26 -16.89 39.37
N PRO A 699 -4.58 -15.73 39.28
CA PRO A 699 -3.89 -15.29 38.05
C PRO A 699 -2.75 -16.20 37.57
N ALA A 700 -2.39 -17.20 38.36
CA ALA A 700 -1.35 -18.17 37.97
C ALA A 700 -1.90 -19.35 37.14
N SER A 701 -3.22 -19.56 37.14
CA SER A 701 -3.91 -20.43 36.19
C SER A 701 -4.27 -19.59 34.96
N ASP A 702 -4.34 -20.23 33.81
CA ASP A 702 -4.63 -19.56 32.54
C ASP A 702 -5.83 -20.23 31.87
N TRP A 703 -6.78 -19.40 31.49
CA TRP A 703 -8.02 -19.80 30.82
C TRP A 703 -8.24 -18.93 29.61
N ASP A 704 -8.37 -19.54 28.44
CA ASP A 704 -8.69 -18.84 27.22
C ASP A 704 -10.18 -18.81 26.94
N LEU A 705 -10.64 -17.73 26.34
CA LEU A 705 -12.04 -17.54 25.98
C LEU A 705 -12.19 -17.26 24.49
N TYR A 706 -12.95 -18.09 23.82
CA TYR A 706 -13.31 -17.90 22.42
C TYR A 706 -14.79 -17.72 22.23
N VAL A 707 -15.18 -16.96 21.21
CA VAL A 707 -16.56 -16.85 20.77
C VAL A 707 -16.64 -17.34 19.32
N LEU A 708 -17.48 -18.34 19.10
CA LEU A 708 -17.72 -18.91 17.77
C LEU A 708 -19.11 -18.51 17.28
N ASP A 709 -19.24 -18.24 16.00
CA ASP A 709 -20.54 -18.07 15.32
C ASP A 709 -21.23 -19.42 15.03
N ALA A 710 -22.39 -19.35 14.38
CA ALA A 710 -23.15 -20.55 14.01
C ALA A 710 -22.40 -21.49 13.04
N SER A 711 -21.48 -20.98 12.25
CA SER A 711 -20.63 -21.76 11.32
C SER A 711 -19.49 -22.49 12.04
N GLY A 712 -19.17 -22.09 13.27
CA GLY A 712 -18.03 -22.55 14.02
C GLY A 712 -16.77 -21.71 13.81
N ALA A 713 -16.86 -20.57 13.12
CA ALA A 713 -15.75 -19.65 12.99
C ALA A 713 -15.52 -18.86 14.30
N ILE A 714 -14.27 -18.70 14.72
CA ILE A 714 -13.90 -17.86 15.86
C ILE A 714 -14.09 -16.39 15.44
N VAL A 715 -15.00 -15.70 16.12
CA VAL A 715 -15.36 -14.30 15.83
C VAL A 715 -14.85 -13.32 16.89
N ALA A 716 -14.49 -13.81 18.06
CA ALA A 716 -13.78 -13.05 19.10
C ALA A 716 -13.00 -14.01 19.99
N ALA A 717 -11.92 -13.53 20.60
CA ALA A 717 -11.10 -14.30 21.53
C ALA A 717 -10.49 -13.38 22.59
N SER A 718 -10.11 -13.97 23.72
CA SER A 718 -9.33 -13.34 24.77
C SER A 718 -8.45 -14.41 25.40
N GLU A 719 -7.12 -14.19 25.45
CA GLU A 719 -6.09 -15.20 25.76
C GLU A 719 -4.94 -14.50 26.50
N THR A 720 -5.25 -13.90 27.65
CA THR A 720 -4.31 -13.03 28.38
C THR A 720 -3.71 -13.77 29.56
N ALA A 721 -2.46 -14.19 29.46
CA ALA A 721 -1.76 -14.83 30.56
C ALA A 721 -1.59 -13.91 31.78
N GLY A 722 -1.61 -14.50 32.97
CA GLY A 722 -1.33 -13.80 34.24
C GLY A 722 -2.46 -12.93 34.73
N THR A 723 -3.70 -13.15 34.27
CA THR A 723 -4.91 -12.49 34.75
C THR A 723 -5.79 -13.43 35.56
N ASP A 724 -6.86 -12.94 36.15
CA ASP A 724 -7.90 -13.72 36.80
C ASP A 724 -9.23 -13.67 36.04
N SER A 725 -9.20 -13.16 34.81
CA SER A 725 -10.39 -13.01 33.97
C SER A 725 -10.04 -12.83 32.49
N GLU A 726 -10.92 -13.31 31.62
CA GLU A 726 -10.88 -13.08 30.19
C GLU A 726 -12.12 -12.35 29.71
N ALA A 727 -11.98 -11.55 28.63
CA ALA A 727 -13.06 -10.77 28.05
C ALA A 727 -12.93 -10.68 26.53
N ALA A 728 -13.59 -11.58 25.81
CA ALA A 728 -13.67 -11.54 24.36
C ALA A 728 -14.69 -10.51 23.88
N VAL A 729 -14.27 -9.60 23.01
CA VAL A 729 -15.06 -8.46 22.56
C VAL A 729 -15.40 -8.60 21.07
N MET A 730 -16.65 -8.35 20.75
CA MET A 730 -17.14 -8.24 19.37
C MET A 730 -17.95 -6.95 19.23
N PHE A 731 -17.66 -6.18 18.18
CA PHE A 731 -18.47 -5.01 17.82
C PHE A 731 -19.52 -5.41 16.78
N ASP A 732 -20.72 -4.84 16.92
CA ASP A 732 -21.87 -5.06 16.05
C ASP A 732 -22.14 -6.55 15.74
N PRO A 733 -22.30 -7.40 16.79
CA PRO A 733 -22.50 -8.82 16.59
C PRO A 733 -23.79 -9.07 15.79
N PRO A 734 -23.75 -9.78 14.65
CA PRO A 734 -24.96 -10.15 13.95
C PRO A 734 -25.93 -10.95 14.85
N ALA A 735 -27.24 -10.79 14.62
CA ALA A 735 -28.21 -11.66 15.25
C ALA A 735 -27.98 -13.11 14.86
N GLY A 736 -28.00 -14.02 15.82
CA GLY A 736 -27.73 -15.43 15.55
C GLY A 736 -27.35 -16.24 16.77
N GLU A 737 -27.02 -17.49 16.50
CA GLU A 737 -26.51 -18.43 17.50
C GLU A 737 -24.99 -18.28 17.61
N TYR A 738 -24.50 -18.23 18.85
CA TYR A 738 -23.09 -18.16 19.19
C TYR A 738 -22.74 -19.23 20.23
N ARG A 739 -21.46 -19.47 20.40
CA ARG A 739 -20.93 -20.37 21.42
C ARG A 739 -19.77 -19.68 22.12
N ALA A 740 -19.84 -19.60 23.45
CA ALA A 740 -18.69 -19.28 24.28
C ALA A 740 -17.91 -20.59 24.51
N VAL A 741 -16.64 -20.60 24.25
CA VAL A 741 -15.73 -21.73 24.43
C VAL A 741 -14.70 -21.32 25.46
N VAL A 742 -14.69 -22.01 26.59
CA VAL A 742 -13.75 -21.77 27.69
C VAL A 742 -12.73 -22.91 27.73
N VAL A 743 -11.48 -22.55 27.46
CA VAL A 743 -10.36 -23.48 27.37
C VAL A 743 -9.48 -23.34 28.59
N HIS A 744 -9.19 -24.45 29.27
CA HIS A 744 -8.25 -24.49 30.36
C HIS A 744 -6.82 -24.61 29.83
N TYR A 745 -6.12 -23.49 29.68
CA TYR A 745 -4.82 -23.46 29.03
C TYR A 745 -3.69 -23.92 29.96
N GLU A 746 -3.61 -23.38 31.19
CA GLU A 746 -2.56 -23.75 32.15
C GLU A 746 -3.09 -23.79 33.59
N GLN A 747 -2.61 -24.72 34.36
CA GLN A 747 -2.93 -24.86 35.76
C GLN A 747 -1.76 -24.58 36.69
N ALA A 748 -1.93 -23.63 37.59
CA ALA A 748 -0.88 -23.21 38.52
C ALA A 748 -0.48 -24.25 39.57
N ARG A 749 -1.31 -25.25 39.85
CA ARG A 749 -1.08 -26.24 40.90
C ARG A 749 -1.47 -27.65 40.47
N PRO A 750 -0.64 -28.65 40.78
CA PRO A 750 -0.93 -30.05 40.46
C PRO A 750 -2.09 -30.66 41.24
N SER A 751 -2.64 -29.99 42.23
CA SER A 751 -3.61 -30.52 43.17
C SER A 751 -4.84 -29.65 43.32
N GLY A 752 -5.74 -29.74 42.39
CA GLY A 752 -7.08 -29.20 42.48
C GLY A 752 -7.34 -28.13 41.40
N PRO A 753 -8.49 -28.17 40.73
CA PRO A 753 -8.87 -27.21 39.70
C PRO A 753 -9.17 -25.84 40.31
N ASP A 754 -8.76 -24.77 39.65
CA ASP A 754 -9.33 -23.48 39.83
C ASP A 754 -10.69 -23.46 39.13
N ASP A 755 -11.76 -23.42 39.92
CA ASP A 755 -13.09 -23.29 39.35
C ASP A 755 -13.21 -21.92 38.69
N TRP A 756 -13.51 -21.90 37.42
CA TRP A 756 -13.92 -20.69 36.75
C TRP A 756 -15.40 -20.40 37.03
N SER A 757 -15.77 -19.13 36.97
CA SER A 757 -17.11 -18.67 37.31
C SER A 757 -17.50 -17.41 36.50
N GLY A 758 -18.79 -17.07 36.58
CA GLY A 758 -19.32 -15.82 36.08
C GLY A 758 -19.22 -15.65 34.58
N LEU A 759 -19.37 -16.75 33.81
CA LEU A 759 -19.47 -16.64 32.36
C LEU A 759 -20.72 -15.81 32.00
N ARG A 760 -20.48 -14.70 31.33
CA ARG A 760 -21.51 -13.71 31.07
C ARG A 760 -21.33 -13.04 29.72
N VAL A 761 -22.44 -12.70 29.10
CA VAL A 761 -22.46 -11.88 27.88
C VAL A 761 -23.08 -10.53 28.22
N ASP A 762 -22.31 -9.49 28.13
CA ASP A 762 -22.75 -8.11 28.32
C ASP A 762 -22.90 -7.42 26.95
N PHE A 763 -23.97 -6.63 26.83
CA PHE A 763 -24.22 -5.79 25.66
C PHE A 763 -24.13 -4.34 26.08
N ALA A 764 -23.08 -3.65 25.67
CA ALA A 764 -23.01 -2.22 25.85
C ALA A 764 -23.73 -1.52 24.71
N SER A 765 -24.58 -0.56 25.09
CA SER A 765 -25.04 0.43 24.11
C SER A 765 -23.83 1.09 23.44
N PRO A 766 -23.96 1.55 22.17
CA PRO A 766 -22.98 2.44 21.62
C PRO A 766 -22.73 3.57 22.60
N LEU A 767 -21.47 3.93 22.75
CA LEU A 767 -21.12 5.16 23.46
C LEU A 767 -22.02 6.28 22.91
N PRO A 768 -22.49 7.22 23.76
CA PRO A 768 -23.22 8.37 23.26
C PRO A 768 -22.38 8.93 22.09
N PRO A 769 -23.03 9.28 20.98
CA PRO A 769 -22.30 9.79 19.83
C PRO A 769 -21.41 10.91 20.34
N LEU A 770 -20.11 10.80 20.10
CA LEU A 770 -19.19 11.90 20.26
C LEU A 770 -19.58 12.91 19.17
N TYR A 771 -20.59 13.73 19.45
CA TYR A 771 -20.92 14.88 18.63
C TYR A 771 -19.78 15.88 18.81
N GLY A 772 -18.69 15.65 18.09
CA GLY A 772 -17.80 16.73 17.74
C GLY A 772 -18.50 17.64 16.73
N PRO A 773 -18.05 18.87 16.56
CA PRO A 773 -18.52 19.70 15.47
C PRO A 773 -18.32 18.95 14.15
N LYS A 774 -19.36 18.93 13.30
CA LYS A 774 -19.19 18.48 11.91
C LYS A 774 -18.01 19.20 11.30
N GLU A 775 -17.13 18.48 10.66
CA GLU A 775 -16.03 19.10 9.94
C GLU A 775 -16.54 19.71 8.63
N ALA A 776 -16.15 20.94 8.38
CA ALA A 776 -16.48 21.65 7.14
C ALA A 776 -15.31 21.68 6.17
N TYR A 777 -15.63 21.75 4.89
CA TYR A 777 -14.72 22.30 3.90
C TYR A 777 -14.79 23.83 3.89
N THR A 778 -13.64 24.47 3.69
CA THR A 778 -13.60 25.89 3.28
C THR A 778 -13.65 25.92 1.76
N LEU A 779 -14.72 26.46 1.19
CA LEU A 779 -14.89 26.70 -0.22
C LEU A 779 -14.57 28.16 -0.52
N THR A 780 -13.57 28.38 -1.39
CA THR A 780 -13.19 29.73 -1.83
C THR A 780 -13.48 29.90 -3.31
N CYS A 781 -13.85 31.14 -3.70
CA CYS A 781 -13.90 31.56 -5.10
C CYS A 781 -12.83 32.62 -5.34
N SER A 782 -12.03 32.43 -6.39
CA SER A 782 -11.07 33.41 -6.88
C SER A 782 -11.43 33.89 -8.29
N ASP A 783 -11.24 35.19 -8.58
CA ASP A 783 -11.45 35.74 -9.92
C ASP A 783 -10.36 35.28 -10.92
N PRO A 784 -10.50 35.56 -12.23
CA PRO A 784 -9.50 35.20 -13.24
C PRO A 784 -8.10 35.79 -13.02
N ARG A 785 -7.96 36.75 -12.11
CA ARG A 785 -6.69 37.37 -11.71
C ARG A 785 -6.15 36.72 -10.41
N GLY A 786 -6.78 35.67 -9.91
CA GLY A 786 -6.41 34.99 -8.67
C GLY A 786 -6.79 35.72 -7.37
N ARG A 787 -7.59 36.80 -7.43
CA ARG A 787 -8.04 37.54 -6.24
C ARG A 787 -9.21 36.81 -5.59
N LEU A 788 -9.16 36.65 -4.27
CA LEU A 788 -10.23 36.06 -3.47
C LEU A 788 -11.51 36.89 -3.55
N VAL A 789 -12.61 36.28 -3.96
CA VAL A 789 -13.93 36.91 -4.07
C VAL A 789 -14.83 36.58 -2.89
N SER A 790 -14.85 35.28 -2.50
CA SER A 790 -15.71 34.80 -1.41
C SER A 790 -15.08 33.60 -0.69
N VAL A 791 -15.52 33.37 0.54
CA VAL A 791 -15.20 32.22 1.38
C VAL A 791 -16.49 31.72 1.99
N THR A 792 -16.73 30.41 1.93
CA THR A 792 -17.92 29.78 2.49
C THR A 792 -17.55 28.44 3.14
N GLU A 793 -18.14 28.13 4.28
CA GLU A 793 -18.05 26.79 4.88
C GLU A 793 -19.10 25.89 4.25
N VAL A 794 -18.69 24.65 3.94
CA VAL A 794 -19.55 23.66 3.31
C VAL A 794 -19.51 22.37 4.11
N PHE A 795 -20.70 21.90 4.47
CA PHE A 795 -20.92 20.60 5.10
C PHE A 795 -21.62 19.69 4.10
N VAL A 796 -21.08 18.51 3.87
CA VAL A 796 -21.67 17.52 2.99
C VAL A 796 -21.31 16.12 3.48
N ASP A 797 -22.32 15.26 3.59
CA ASP A 797 -22.15 13.86 3.97
C ASP A 797 -22.09 12.96 2.73
N ARG A 798 -21.67 11.70 2.89
CA ARG A 798 -21.64 10.69 1.81
C ARG A 798 -23.05 10.52 1.20
N GLY A 799 -23.14 10.41 -0.12
CA GLY A 799 -24.39 10.28 -0.88
C GLY A 799 -25.27 11.53 -0.87
N GLN A 800 -24.83 12.61 -0.23
CA GLN A 800 -25.56 13.86 -0.14
C GLN A 800 -25.16 14.81 -1.27
N THR A 801 -26.13 15.52 -1.80
CA THR A 801 -25.91 16.68 -2.67
C THR A 801 -26.16 17.97 -1.88
N ALA A 802 -25.15 18.83 -1.79
CA ALA A 802 -25.25 20.14 -1.15
C ALA A 802 -25.27 21.25 -2.22
N ASP A 803 -26.31 22.08 -2.21
CA ASP A 803 -26.38 23.29 -3.06
C ASP A 803 -25.68 24.45 -2.35
N VAL A 804 -24.55 24.87 -2.90
CA VAL A 804 -23.75 25.99 -2.37
C VAL A 804 -24.14 27.35 -2.97
N GLY A 805 -25.15 27.38 -3.84
CA GLY A 805 -25.70 28.60 -4.46
C GLY A 805 -24.73 29.28 -5.43
N ASP A 806 -24.77 30.59 -5.50
CA ASP A 806 -23.78 31.41 -6.23
C ASP A 806 -22.53 31.59 -5.32
N VAL A 807 -21.52 30.77 -5.59
CA VAL A 807 -20.31 30.72 -4.75
C VAL A 807 -19.51 32.00 -4.80
N CYS A 808 -19.52 32.72 -5.92
CA CYS A 808 -18.75 33.95 -6.13
C CYS A 808 -19.54 35.24 -5.82
N ALA A 809 -20.77 35.13 -5.35
CA ALA A 809 -21.52 36.30 -4.92
C ALA A 809 -20.86 36.90 -3.66
N ARG A 810 -20.55 38.18 -3.72
CA ARG A 810 -20.14 38.93 -2.52
C ARG A 810 -21.30 38.91 -1.52
N ARG A 811 -21.20 38.20 -0.41
CA ARG A 811 -22.17 38.39 0.67
C ARG A 811 -22.09 39.85 1.11
N ALA A 812 -23.19 40.59 0.98
CA ALA A 812 -23.30 41.91 1.58
C ALA A 812 -22.92 41.77 3.06
N LYS A 813 -21.99 42.59 3.53
CA LYS A 813 -21.71 42.69 4.96
C LYS A 813 -23.02 43.01 5.67
N ARG A 814 -23.57 42.03 6.41
CA ARG A 814 -24.61 42.32 7.39
C ARG A 814 -24.01 42.94 8.63
#